data_b8021f7d3717cc9d29963b76089d85bb
#
_entry.id   b8021f7d3717cc9d29963b76089d85bb
#
_cell.length_a   1.000
_cell.length_b   1.000
_cell.length_c   1.000
_cell.angle_alpha   90.00
_cell.angle_beta   90.00
_cell.angle_gamma   90.00
#
_symmetry.space_group_name_H-M   'P 1'
#
loop_
_entity.id
_entity.type
_entity.pdbx_description
1 polymer ?
#
loop_
_entity_poly.entity_id
_entity_poly.type
_entity_poly.pdbx_seq_one_letter_code
_entity_poly.pdbx_strand_id
1 'polypeptide(L)'
;MSKMRFFALQELANRRPVKVDYPSEKLSDYYGDHVFDRKKMQEYLPSEAYKAVINAIEKGTPINREMADMIANGMKNWAKTFNVTHYTHWFQPLTDGPAEKHDGFIEFGDDGDVIERFSGKLLIQQEPDASSFPNGGIRNTFEARGYTAWDVSSPAFIVDSTLCIPTIFISYTGEALDYKTPLLKALGAVDKAATEVCKMFDPNVKRVYANLGWEQEYFLVDTVLYNARPDLCLTGRTLMGHSSAKDQQLDDHYFGSIPSRVTNFMKELELECHRLGIPAKTRHNEVAPNQFELAPIFEDVNLANDHNQLVMDLMKRIAAKHNFTVLLHEKPFKGVNGSGKHNNWSLCTDTGINLFSPAKTAEGNMLFLTFIVNVLMMVYKNQDLLRASIVSAGNSHRLGANEAPPAILSIFLGRHLSHMLDEVVARLSDAKLTPDEKKALQLGISRIPAILQDNTDRNRTSPFAFTGNRFEFRAAGSSANCAASMIVINAAMAHQLNEFKAQIDRLVSDGMEQEEALYKVLKETIIASQNIRFEGDGYSDEWKDEAARRGLTNICHVPEAIMKFNDPQSRSVLIGEKIFNENELNCRIEVELEKFTKKVQIESRVLGDLAINHIVPTAVIYQNRLLENLRGLKEIFSTEEYEEMTADRKDLVREIQRRILSIKKAVHDMTEARKVANHLGSQVEKAFSYEEKVRPYLEEIREHIDSLELEIDDEIWPLPKYRELLFTK
;
A
#
# COMPACT_ATOMS: atom_id res chain seq x y z
N MET A 1 -0.42 35.56 -0.20
CA MET A 1 -0.96 34.21 0.10
C MET A 1 -2.41 34.24 0.52
N SER A 2 -2.87 35.10 1.44
CA SER A 2 -4.30 35.21 1.75
C SER A 2 -5.15 35.45 0.50
N LYS A 3 -4.65 36.22 -0.48
CA LYS A 3 -5.30 36.40 -1.79
C LYS A 3 -5.47 35.08 -2.55
N MET A 4 -4.52 34.17 -2.48
CA MET A 4 -4.65 32.85 -3.14
C MET A 4 -5.71 31.99 -2.48
N ARG A 5 -5.79 32.00 -1.12
CA ARG A 5 -6.84 31.29 -0.41
C ARG A 5 -8.23 31.75 -0.82
N PHE A 6 -8.50 33.07 -0.81
CA PHE A 6 -9.80 33.61 -1.20
C PHE A 6 -10.10 33.42 -2.68
N PHE A 7 -9.11 33.56 -3.56
CA PHE A 7 -9.23 33.22 -4.98
C PHE A 7 -9.64 31.74 -5.16
N ALA A 8 -8.98 30.83 -4.46
CA ALA A 8 -9.32 29.41 -4.50
C ALA A 8 -10.77 29.14 -4.07
N LEU A 9 -11.25 29.78 -3.01
CA LEU A 9 -12.64 29.66 -2.55
C LEU A 9 -13.66 30.23 -3.57
N GLN A 10 -13.31 31.33 -4.27
CA GLN A 10 -14.17 31.89 -5.32
C GLN A 10 -14.24 30.95 -6.53
N GLU A 11 -13.11 30.41 -6.98
CA GLU A 11 -13.06 29.46 -8.08
C GLU A 11 -13.83 28.18 -7.77
N LEU A 12 -13.73 27.70 -6.52
CA LEU A 12 -14.44 26.52 -6.08
C LEU A 12 -15.98 26.68 -6.21
N ALA A 13 -16.51 27.86 -5.93
CA ALA A 13 -17.95 28.15 -6.05
C ALA A 13 -18.48 27.98 -7.50
N ASN A 14 -17.61 28.08 -8.49
CA ASN A 14 -17.93 27.93 -9.91
C ASN A 14 -17.84 26.46 -10.41
N ARG A 15 -17.36 25.52 -9.59
CA ARG A 15 -17.21 24.12 -9.98
C ARG A 15 -18.56 23.48 -10.33
N ARG A 16 -18.55 22.68 -11.38
CA ARG A 16 -19.71 21.87 -11.83
C ARG A 16 -19.24 20.45 -12.12
N PRO A 17 -20.10 19.43 -11.95
CA PRO A 17 -19.78 18.06 -12.33
C PRO A 17 -19.46 17.97 -13.82
N VAL A 18 -18.37 17.31 -14.17
CA VAL A 18 -17.98 16.99 -15.55
C VAL A 18 -18.82 15.82 -16.03
N LYS A 19 -19.40 15.92 -17.22
CA LYS A 19 -20.20 14.84 -17.81
C LYS A 19 -19.28 13.69 -18.22
N VAL A 20 -19.73 12.47 -17.96
CA VAL A 20 -19.06 11.23 -18.40
C VAL A 20 -19.95 10.51 -19.39
N ASP A 21 -19.43 10.25 -20.58
CA ASP A 21 -20.12 9.52 -21.63
C ASP A 21 -19.54 8.10 -21.74
N TYR A 22 -20.41 7.08 -21.71
CA TYR A 22 -20.00 5.68 -21.87
C TYR A 22 -20.00 5.28 -23.35
N PRO A 23 -19.04 4.44 -23.79
CA PRO A 23 -18.96 4.01 -25.19
C PRO A 23 -20.11 3.06 -25.57
N SER A 24 -20.71 2.36 -24.61
CA SER A 24 -21.86 1.46 -24.75
C SER A 24 -22.67 1.42 -23.46
N GLU A 25 -23.95 1.02 -23.57
CA GLU A 25 -24.80 0.71 -22.41
C GLU A 25 -24.38 -0.59 -21.70
N LYS A 26 -23.68 -1.49 -22.40
CA LYS A 26 -23.24 -2.78 -21.88
C LYS A 26 -21.75 -2.75 -21.54
N LEU A 27 -21.42 -3.00 -20.28
CA LEU A 27 -20.04 -3.14 -19.80
C LEU A 27 -19.24 -4.15 -20.65
N SER A 28 -19.84 -5.28 -20.99
CA SER A 28 -19.18 -6.33 -21.78
C SER A 28 -18.70 -5.92 -23.15
N ASP A 29 -19.19 -4.78 -23.70
CA ASP A 29 -18.82 -4.33 -25.04
C ASP A 29 -17.46 -3.63 -25.05
N TYR A 30 -17.04 -3.07 -23.90
CA TYR A 30 -15.79 -2.32 -23.77
C TYR A 30 -14.83 -2.87 -22.69
N TYR A 31 -15.27 -3.89 -21.91
CA TYR A 31 -14.39 -4.47 -20.89
C TYR A 31 -13.16 -5.12 -21.53
N GLY A 32 -11.97 -4.65 -21.13
CA GLY A 32 -10.69 -5.13 -21.64
C GLY A 32 -10.42 -4.77 -23.09
N ASP A 33 -11.12 -3.80 -23.70
CA ASP A 33 -10.88 -3.41 -25.10
C ASP A 33 -9.47 -2.86 -25.33
N HIS A 34 -8.85 -2.27 -24.30
CA HIS A 34 -7.47 -1.76 -24.28
C HIS A 34 -6.43 -2.77 -23.75
N VAL A 35 -6.75 -4.06 -23.66
CA VAL A 35 -5.83 -5.11 -23.18
C VAL A 35 -5.59 -6.13 -24.27
N PHE A 36 -4.33 -6.51 -24.49
CA PHE A 36 -3.95 -7.58 -25.42
C PHE A 36 -4.15 -8.94 -24.73
N ASP A 37 -5.42 -9.29 -24.53
CA ASP A 37 -5.88 -10.50 -23.86
C ASP A 37 -5.81 -11.74 -24.76
N ARG A 38 -6.15 -12.92 -24.24
CA ARG A 38 -6.14 -14.18 -25.00
C ARG A 38 -7.01 -14.13 -26.27
N LYS A 39 -8.10 -13.37 -26.26
CA LYS A 39 -8.99 -13.22 -27.42
C LYS A 39 -8.29 -12.44 -28.54
N LYS A 40 -7.67 -11.32 -28.20
CA LYS A 40 -6.90 -10.52 -29.16
C LYS A 40 -5.62 -11.23 -29.60
N MET A 41 -4.98 -12.01 -28.72
CA MET A 41 -3.86 -12.88 -29.11
C MET A 41 -4.30 -13.89 -30.18
N GLN A 42 -5.50 -14.48 -30.06
CA GLN A 42 -6.02 -15.40 -31.10
C GLN A 42 -6.34 -14.70 -32.42
N GLU A 43 -6.77 -13.45 -32.36
CA GLU A 43 -7.15 -12.66 -33.55
C GLU A 43 -5.93 -12.11 -34.30
N TYR A 44 -4.92 -11.64 -33.58
CA TYR A 44 -3.80 -10.90 -34.16
C TYR A 44 -2.50 -11.72 -34.28
N LEU A 45 -2.41 -12.90 -33.67
CA LEU A 45 -1.21 -13.73 -33.74
C LEU A 45 -1.41 -14.95 -34.65
N PRO A 46 -0.38 -15.35 -35.40
CA PRO A 46 -0.32 -16.67 -36.02
C PRO A 46 -0.49 -17.77 -34.98
N SER A 47 -1.10 -18.90 -35.37
CA SER A 47 -1.39 -20.01 -34.46
C SER A 47 -0.18 -20.50 -33.65
N GLU A 48 1.01 -20.50 -34.26
CA GLU A 48 2.26 -20.92 -33.65
C GLU A 48 2.71 -19.92 -32.55
N ALA A 49 2.66 -18.62 -32.84
CA ALA A 49 3.00 -17.56 -31.90
C ALA A 49 2.01 -17.54 -30.72
N TYR A 50 0.71 -17.71 -30.98
CA TYR A 50 -0.30 -17.84 -29.93
C TYR A 50 -0.01 -19.02 -28.99
N LYS A 51 0.28 -20.22 -29.53
CA LYS A 51 0.63 -21.38 -28.73
C LYS A 51 1.91 -21.15 -27.90
N ALA A 52 2.89 -20.47 -28.49
CA ALA A 52 4.14 -20.14 -27.79
C ALA A 52 3.89 -19.25 -26.57
N VAL A 53 3.08 -18.18 -26.71
CA VAL A 53 2.70 -17.29 -25.60
C VAL A 53 1.92 -18.07 -24.52
N ILE A 54 0.93 -18.84 -24.88
CA ILE A 54 0.14 -19.62 -23.91
C ILE A 54 1.02 -20.64 -23.16
N ASN A 55 1.91 -21.33 -23.84
CA ASN A 55 2.86 -22.23 -23.16
C ASN A 55 3.82 -21.47 -22.25
N ALA A 56 4.27 -20.26 -22.63
CA ALA A 56 5.09 -19.43 -21.77
C ALA A 56 4.32 -19.00 -20.50
N ILE A 57 3.07 -18.58 -20.61
CA ILE A 57 2.21 -18.20 -19.48
C ILE A 57 1.93 -19.41 -18.56
N GLU A 58 1.58 -20.56 -19.13
CA GLU A 58 1.10 -21.71 -18.35
C GLU A 58 2.23 -22.62 -17.83
N LYS A 59 3.32 -22.71 -18.57
CA LYS A 59 4.42 -23.67 -18.31
C LYS A 59 5.78 -23.01 -18.11
N GLY A 60 5.90 -21.69 -18.28
CA GLY A 60 7.18 -20.98 -18.19
C GLY A 60 8.16 -21.32 -19.32
N THR A 61 7.69 -21.78 -20.48
CA THR A 61 8.57 -22.12 -21.61
C THR A 61 9.13 -20.84 -22.25
N PRO A 62 10.43 -20.80 -22.60
CA PRO A 62 11.01 -19.63 -23.24
C PRO A 62 10.44 -19.40 -24.65
N ILE A 63 10.25 -18.13 -25.00
CA ILE A 63 9.84 -17.69 -26.33
C ILE A 63 11.10 -17.42 -27.16
N ASN A 64 11.22 -18.07 -28.31
CA ASN A 64 12.36 -17.85 -29.22
C ASN A 64 12.17 -16.52 -29.99
N ARG A 65 13.22 -16.05 -30.65
CA ARG A 65 13.25 -14.76 -31.35
C ARG A 65 12.22 -14.66 -32.47
N GLU A 66 12.04 -15.69 -33.25
CA GLU A 66 11.08 -15.72 -34.38
C GLU A 66 9.64 -15.56 -33.88
N MET A 67 9.28 -16.30 -32.82
CA MET A 67 7.98 -16.16 -32.16
C MET A 67 7.81 -14.77 -31.56
N ALA A 68 8.86 -14.22 -30.95
CA ALA A 68 8.81 -12.86 -30.41
C ALA A 68 8.56 -11.78 -31.47
N ASP A 69 9.18 -11.91 -32.66
CA ASP A 69 8.94 -10.99 -33.78
C ASP A 69 7.48 -11.07 -34.28
N MET A 70 6.91 -12.28 -34.36
CA MET A 70 5.49 -12.45 -34.71
C MET A 70 4.56 -11.86 -33.66
N ILE A 71 4.86 -12.03 -32.36
CA ILE A 71 4.07 -11.50 -31.26
C ILE A 71 4.12 -9.96 -31.26
N ALA A 72 5.32 -9.38 -31.38
CA ALA A 72 5.53 -7.94 -31.43
C ALA A 72 4.75 -7.30 -32.58
N ASN A 73 4.80 -7.89 -33.77
CA ASN A 73 4.05 -7.40 -34.93
C ASN A 73 2.53 -7.51 -34.72
N GLY A 74 2.03 -8.58 -34.12
CA GLY A 74 0.62 -8.73 -33.75
C GLY A 74 0.17 -7.68 -32.75
N MET A 75 0.93 -7.46 -31.68
CA MET A 75 0.68 -6.42 -30.68
C MET A 75 0.62 -5.01 -31.33
N LYS A 76 1.61 -4.70 -32.19
CA LYS A 76 1.64 -3.41 -32.91
C LYS A 76 0.39 -3.25 -33.79
N ASN A 77 0.04 -4.26 -34.57
CA ASN A 77 -1.12 -4.21 -35.47
C ASN A 77 -2.42 -4.00 -34.70
N TRP A 78 -2.59 -4.67 -33.57
CA TRP A 78 -3.70 -4.43 -32.67
C TRP A 78 -3.67 -2.99 -32.11
N ALA A 79 -2.54 -2.54 -31.56
CA ALA A 79 -2.41 -1.23 -30.97
C ALA A 79 -2.71 -0.10 -31.99
N LYS A 80 -2.34 -0.28 -33.27
CA LYS A 80 -2.63 0.68 -34.31
C LYS A 80 -4.13 0.87 -34.58
N THR A 81 -4.98 -0.08 -34.25
CA THR A 81 -6.45 0.09 -34.35
C THR A 81 -6.98 1.15 -33.39
N PHE A 82 -6.21 1.50 -32.35
CA PHE A 82 -6.46 2.56 -31.38
C PHE A 82 -5.63 3.83 -31.62
N ASN A 83 -5.04 3.98 -32.81
CA ASN A 83 -4.16 5.10 -33.17
C ASN A 83 -2.91 5.25 -32.26
N VAL A 84 -2.43 4.15 -31.71
CA VAL A 84 -1.21 4.10 -30.89
C VAL A 84 -0.01 4.40 -31.79
N THR A 85 0.87 5.29 -31.33
CA THR A 85 2.07 5.74 -32.04
C THR A 85 3.37 5.38 -31.34
N HIS A 86 3.29 5.04 -30.05
CA HIS A 86 4.43 4.75 -29.19
C HIS A 86 4.25 3.42 -28.45
N TYR A 87 5.36 2.89 -27.93
CA TYR A 87 5.38 1.79 -26.99
C TYR A 87 6.32 2.12 -25.82
N THR A 88 6.12 1.45 -24.70
CA THR A 88 6.98 1.56 -23.52
C THR A 88 7.07 0.23 -22.80
N HIS A 89 8.23 -0.07 -22.22
CA HIS A 89 8.31 -1.02 -21.14
C HIS A 89 7.83 -0.36 -19.87
N TRP A 90 6.75 -0.90 -19.31
CA TRP A 90 6.12 -0.41 -18.10
C TRP A 90 6.59 -1.27 -16.91
N PHE A 91 7.24 -0.67 -15.93
CA PHE A 91 7.86 -1.38 -14.80
C PHE A 91 7.70 -0.63 -13.47
N GLN A 92 7.99 -1.32 -12.37
CA GLN A 92 7.77 -0.85 -11.00
C GLN A 92 9.10 -0.75 -10.26
N PRO A 93 9.91 0.31 -10.46
CA PRO A 93 11.17 0.49 -9.77
C PRO A 93 10.97 0.67 -8.25
N LEU A 94 12.07 0.74 -7.49
CA LEU A 94 12.05 0.97 -6.04
C LEU A 94 11.67 2.42 -5.66
N THR A 95 10.98 3.12 -6.55
CA THR A 95 10.28 4.40 -6.33
C THR A 95 8.81 4.15 -5.96
N ASP A 96 8.09 5.22 -5.69
CA ASP A 96 6.69 5.10 -5.24
C ASP A 96 5.65 4.99 -6.40
N GLY A 97 6.09 4.80 -7.65
CA GLY A 97 5.20 4.69 -8.81
C GLY A 97 5.82 3.92 -9.98
N PRO A 98 5.02 3.58 -11.00
CA PRO A 98 5.52 2.95 -12.22
C PRO A 98 6.43 3.89 -13.01
N ALA A 99 7.27 3.31 -13.86
CA ALA A 99 8.18 4.01 -14.74
C ALA A 99 7.93 3.63 -16.19
N GLU A 100 8.11 4.60 -17.07
CA GLU A 100 7.86 4.50 -18.51
C GLU A 100 8.94 5.27 -19.28
N LYS A 101 9.29 4.77 -20.49
CA LYS A 101 10.08 5.49 -21.49
C LYS A 101 9.47 5.24 -22.85
N HIS A 102 8.80 6.24 -23.40
CA HIS A 102 8.02 6.11 -24.62
C HIS A 102 8.92 6.22 -25.85
N ASP A 103 9.00 5.15 -26.64
CA ASP A 103 9.67 5.13 -27.93
C ASP A 103 8.62 5.04 -29.07
N GLY A 104 8.81 5.82 -30.14
CA GLY A 104 7.92 5.77 -31.31
C GLY A 104 8.11 4.50 -32.14
N PHE A 105 7.07 4.03 -32.80
CA PHE A 105 7.16 2.97 -33.82
C PHE A 105 7.85 3.46 -35.10
N ILE A 106 8.92 4.20 -35.03
CA ILE A 106 9.59 4.80 -36.18
C ILE A 106 10.97 4.20 -36.40
N GLU A 107 11.20 3.69 -37.59
CA GLU A 107 12.52 3.29 -38.10
C GLU A 107 12.67 3.82 -39.54
N PHE A 108 13.89 3.83 -40.04
CA PHE A 108 14.16 4.11 -41.46
C PHE A 108 14.46 2.81 -42.18
N GLY A 109 13.78 2.63 -43.33
CA GLY A 109 14.08 1.55 -44.24
C GLY A 109 15.41 1.77 -45.00
N ASP A 110 15.90 0.80 -45.74
CA ASP A 110 17.15 0.85 -46.48
C ASP A 110 17.15 1.96 -47.52
N ASP A 111 15.98 2.34 -48.05
CA ASP A 111 15.80 3.39 -49.02
C ASP A 111 15.58 4.78 -48.36
N GLY A 112 15.67 4.89 -47.03
CA GLY A 112 15.43 6.11 -46.27
C GLY A 112 13.97 6.43 -46.01
N ASP A 113 13.05 5.57 -46.42
CA ASP A 113 11.62 5.70 -46.10
C ASP A 113 11.34 5.44 -44.65
N VAL A 114 10.37 6.18 -44.09
CA VAL A 114 9.90 5.95 -42.71
C VAL A 114 9.02 4.72 -42.66
N ILE A 115 9.39 3.80 -41.83
CA ILE A 115 8.60 2.59 -41.57
C ILE A 115 8.19 2.50 -40.09
N GLU A 116 7.03 1.93 -39.83
CA GLU A 116 6.58 1.64 -38.49
C GLU A 116 6.97 0.20 -38.10
N ARG A 117 7.91 0.07 -37.18
CA ARG A 117 8.43 -1.22 -36.75
C ARG A 117 8.40 -1.37 -35.23
N PHE A 118 8.05 -2.58 -34.80
CA PHE A 118 8.20 -3.06 -33.44
C PHE A 118 8.68 -4.51 -33.49
N SER A 119 9.94 -4.73 -33.11
CA SER A 119 10.58 -6.05 -33.22
C SER A 119 10.46 -6.88 -31.94
N GLY A 120 10.61 -8.18 -32.06
CA GLY A 120 10.68 -9.10 -30.92
C GLY A 120 11.82 -8.79 -29.96
N LYS A 121 12.94 -8.23 -30.46
CA LYS A 121 14.03 -7.74 -29.60
C LYS A 121 13.52 -6.63 -28.67
N LEU A 122 12.80 -5.65 -29.21
CA LEU A 122 12.25 -4.51 -28.48
C LEU A 122 11.12 -4.93 -27.52
N LEU A 123 10.37 -6.00 -27.86
CA LEU A 123 9.37 -6.59 -26.97
C LEU A 123 10.00 -7.29 -25.78
N ILE A 124 11.02 -8.13 -26.03
CA ILE A 124 11.58 -8.99 -24.97
C ILE A 124 12.42 -8.19 -23.99
N GLN A 125 13.28 -7.27 -24.44
CA GLN A 125 14.25 -6.58 -23.61
C GLN A 125 14.56 -5.18 -24.11
N GLN A 126 14.71 -4.25 -23.16
CA GLN A 126 15.26 -2.92 -23.40
C GLN A 126 16.37 -2.60 -22.38
N GLU A 127 17.19 -1.60 -22.70
CA GLU A 127 18.31 -1.14 -21.88
C GLU A 127 18.12 0.34 -21.50
N PRO A 128 17.18 0.67 -20.56
CA PRO A 128 16.96 2.04 -20.13
C PRO A 128 18.15 2.56 -19.31
N ASP A 129 18.39 3.87 -19.38
CA ASP A 129 19.26 4.53 -18.42
C ASP A 129 18.61 4.48 -17.02
N ALA A 130 19.28 3.83 -16.10
CA ALA A 130 18.80 3.62 -14.74
C ALA A 130 19.42 4.62 -13.73
N SER A 131 20.12 5.67 -14.18
CA SER A 131 20.89 6.58 -13.32
C SER A 131 20.03 7.32 -12.29
N SER A 132 18.76 7.56 -12.58
CA SER A 132 17.82 8.25 -11.69
C SER A 132 17.09 7.34 -10.70
N PHE A 133 17.18 6.01 -10.87
CA PHE A 133 16.49 5.06 -9.98
C PHE A 133 17.33 4.70 -8.75
N PRO A 134 16.67 4.51 -7.58
CA PRO A 134 17.33 4.05 -6.37
C PRO A 134 17.97 2.67 -6.58
N ASN A 135 19.18 2.48 -6.09
CA ASN A 135 19.93 1.23 -6.27
C ASN A 135 20.72 0.78 -5.03
N GLY A 136 20.63 1.49 -3.90
CA GLY A 136 21.28 1.12 -2.64
C GLY A 136 22.78 0.83 -2.76
N GLY A 137 23.48 1.46 -3.69
CA GLY A 137 24.91 1.24 -3.92
C GLY A 137 25.29 0.01 -4.75
N ILE A 138 24.32 -0.80 -5.20
CA ILE A 138 24.62 -1.95 -6.09
C ILE A 138 25.28 -1.50 -7.39
N ARG A 139 24.82 -0.36 -7.91
CA ARG A 139 25.30 0.13 -9.20
C ARG A 139 26.48 1.06 -9.04
N ASN A 140 27.58 0.75 -9.73
CA ASN A 140 28.71 1.64 -9.86
C ASN A 140 28.40 2.80 -10.83
N THR A 141 29.08 3.93 -10.63
CA THR A 141 28.92 5.13 -11.47
C THR A 141 29.26 4.92 -12.96
N PHE A 142 30.01 3.89 -13.29
CA PHE A 142 30.35 3.54 -14.67
C PHE A 142 29.21 2.88 -15.43
N GLU A 143 28.32 2.18 -14.75
CA GLU A 143 27.23 1.45 -15.39
C GLU A 143 25.89 2.06 -15.02
N ALA A 144 25.43 2.95 -15.88
CA ALA A 144 24.13 3.60 -15.75
C ALA A 144 22.98 2.73 -16.31
N ARG A 145 23.28 1.60 -16.96
CA ARG A 145 22.31 0.77 -17.64
C ARG A 145 21.62 -0.17 -16.66
N GLY A 146 20.35 -0.38 -16.88
CA GLY A 146 19.56 -1.48 -16.37
C GLY A 146 18.91 -2.22 -17.53
N TYR A 147 18.28 -3.35 -17.23
CA TYR A 147 17.53 -4.11 -18.21
C TYR A 147 16.09 -4.23 -17.77
N THR A 148 15.17 -4.01 -18.71
CA THR A 148 13.77 -4.40 -18.56
C THR A 148 13.54 -5.66 -19.40
N ALA A 149 12.79 -6.62 -18.88
CA ALA A 149 12.44 -7.84 -19.60
C ALA A 149 10.93 -8.12 -19.48
N TRP A 150 10.34 -8.48 -20.62
CA TRP A 150 8.89 -8.71 -20.71
C TRP A 150 8.42 -9.79 -19.75
N ASP A 151 7.38 -9.46 -18.96
CA ASP A 151 6.63 -10.42 -18.17
C ASP A 151 5.43 -10.93 -18.97
N VAL A 152 5.56 -12.13 -19.52
CA VAL A 152 4.50 -12.77 -20.33
C VAL A 152 3.23 -13.10 -19.54
N SER A 153 3.30 -13.15 -18.21
CA SER A 153 2.16 -13.44 -17.35
C SER A 153 1.23 -12.24 -17.13
N SER A 154 1.69 -11.04 -17.48
CA SER A 154 0.88 -9.82 -17.47
C SER A 154 0.59 -9.36 -18.89
N PRO A 155 -0.68 -9.15 -19.28
CA PRO A 155 -1.02 -8.72 -20.62
C PRO A 155 -0.56 -7.29 -20.90
N ALA A 156 -0.12 -7.01 -22.13
CA ALA A 156 0.12 -5.66 -22.59
C ALA A 156 -1.18 -4.88 -22.70
N PHE A 157 -1.13 -3.57 -22.50
CA PHE A 157 -2.29 -2.69 -22.49
C PHE A 157 -2.01 -1.34 -23.14
N ILE A 158 -3.07 -0.57 -23.40
CA ILE A 158 -2.96 0.74 -24.05
C ILE A 158 -3.43 1.81 -23.07
N VAL A 159 -2.56 2.81 -22.84
CA VAL A 159 -2.91 4.04 -22.13
C VAL A 159 -2.61 5.21 -23.06
N ASP A 160 -3.57 6.10 -23.25
CA ASP A 160 -3.51 7.20 -24.21
C ASP A 160 -3.13 6.69 -25.62
N SER A 161 -1.99 7.12 -26.16
CA SER A 161 -1.47 6.73 -27.48
C SER A 161 -0.27 5.76 -27.39
N THR A 162 -0.12 5.03 -26.28
CA THR A 162 1.06 4.21 -26.00
C THR A 162 0.67 2.76 -25.69
N LEU A 163 1.36 1.82 -26.33
CA LEU A 163 1.35 0.39 -25.98
C LEU A 163 2.29 0.17 -24.80
N CYS A 164 1.74 -0.19 -23.66
CA CYS A 164 2.46 -0.47 -22.42
C CYS A 164 2.71 -1.98 -22.27
N ILE A 165 3.95 -2.37 -22.06
CA ILE A 165 4.38 -3.75 -21.93
C ILE A 165 4.87 -3.96 -20.50
N PRO A 166 4.16 -4.75 -19.65
CA PRO A 166 4.62 -5.05 -18.30
C PRO A 166 5.96 -5.78 -18.29
N THR A 167 6.91 -5.28 -17.52
CA THR A 167 8.27 -5.83 -17.46
C THR A 167 8.80 -5.90 -16.04
N ILE A 168 9.80 -6.75 -15.84
CA ILE A 168 10.71 -6.69 -14.70
C ILE A 168 11.81 -5.67 -14.98
N PHE A 169 12.51 -5.21 -13.93
CA PHE A 169 13.64 -4.30 -14.03
C PHE A 169 14.79 -4.78 -13.15
N ILE A 170 15.95 -5.02 -13.77
CA ILE A 170 17.16 -5.54 -13.15
C ILE A 170 18.37 -4.66 -13.45
N SER A 171 19.39 -4.72 -12.59
CA SER A 171 20.68 -4.07 -12.82
C SER A 171 21.45 -4.73 -13.95
N TYR A 172 22.55 -4.09 -14.39
CA TYR A 172 23.49 -4.67 -15.37
C TYR A 172 24.05 -6.02 -14.91
N THR A 173 24.26 -6.21 -13.62
CA THR A 173 24.78 -7.44 -13.01
C THR A 173 23.69 -8.45 -12.64
N GLY A 174 22.42 -8.14 -12.87
CA GLY A 174 21.29 -9.05 -12.77
C GLY A 174 20.49 -8.97 -11.46
N GLU A 175 20.84 -8.06 -10.55
CA GLU A 175 20.06 -7.86 -9.31
C GLU A 175 18.72 -7.16 -9.58
N ALA A 176 17.68 -7.62 -8.91
CA ALA A 176 16.36 -7.02 -8.99
C ALA A 176 16.32 -5.60 -8.36
N LEU A 177 15.97 -4.60 -9.17
CA LEU A 177 15.78 -3.19 -8.76
C LEU A 177 14.32 -2.76 -8.85
N ASP A 178 13.39 -3.71 -8.80
CA ASP A 178 11.95 -3.52 -8.89
C ASP A 178 11.18 -4.28 -7.81
N TYR A 179 9.86 -4.12 -7.79
CA TYR A 179 8.96 -4.89 -6.94
C TYR A 179 8.49 -6.19 -7.61
N LYS A 180 8.44 -6.24 -8.94
CA LYS A 180 7.85 -7.35 -9.69
C LYS A 180 8.70 -8.61 -9.67
N THR A 181 10.00 -8.49 -9.86
CA THR A 181 10.92 -9.63 -9.86
C THR A 181 10.83 -10.46 -8.56
N PRO A 182 10.98 -9.87 -7.35
CA PRO A 182 10.85 -10.64 -6.12
C PRO A 182 9.41 -11.10 -5.86
N LEU A 183 8.39 -10.38 -6.35
CA LEU A 183 7.00 -10.83 -6.27
C LEU A 183 6.82 -12.15 -7.03
N LEU A 184 7.27 -12.22 -8.28
CA LEU A 184 7.19 -13.43 -9.09
C LEU A 184 7.96 -14.60 -8.46
N LYS A 185 9.14 -14.34 -7.86
CA LYS A 185 9.90 -15.35 -7.11
C LYS A 185 9.12 -15.86 -5.89
N ALA A 186 8.48 -14.95 -5.12
CA ALA A 186 7.68 -15.32 -3.95
C ALA A 186 6.44 -16.14 -4.32
N LEU A 187 5.76 -15.78 -5.43
CA LEU A 187 4.63 -16.53 -5.96
C LEU A 187 5.05 -17.94 -6.41
N GLY A 188 6.18 -18.08 -7.07
CA GLY A 188 6.72 -19.38 -7.42
C GLY A 188 7.11 -20.23 -6.20
N ALA A 189 7.64 -19.62 -5.15
CA ALA A 189 7.97 -20.30 -3.91
C ALA A 189 6.74 -20.84 -3.19
N VAL A 190 5.69 -20.01 -3.03
CA VAL A 190 4.45 -20.44 -2.37
C VAL A 190 3.67 -21.44 -3.19
N ASP A 191 3.63 -21.32 -4.52
CA ASP A 191 3.03 -22.32 -5.42
C ASP A 191 3.66 -23.69 -5.16
N LYS A 192 4.99 -23.79 -5.19
CA LYS A 192 5.71 -25.03 -4.96
C LYS A 192 5.45 -25.62 -3.57
N ALA A 193 5.61 -24.82 -2.51
CA ALA A 193 5.45 -25.29 -1.14
C ALA A 193 4.01 -25.70 -0.83
N ALA A 194 3.03 -24.91 -1.25
CA ALA A 194 1.61 -25.20 -1.05
C ALA A 194 1.16 -26.43 -1.85
N THR A 195 1.64 -26.59 -3.08
CA THR A 195 1.33 -27.78 -3.91
C THR A 195 1.81 -29.07 -3.24
N GLU A 196 3.00 -29.09 -2.65
CA GLU A 196 3.51 -30.29 -1.96
C GLU A 196 2.69 -30.63 -0.69
N VAL A 197 2.19 -29.62 0.01
CA VAL A 197 1.27 -29.85 1.14
C VAL A 197 -0.11 -30.33 0.64
N CYS A 198 -0.65 -29.71 -0.42
CA CYS A 198 -1.95 -30.12 -0.99
C CYS A 198 -1.94 -31.57 -1.50
N LYS A 199 -0.83 -32.05 -2.08
CA LYS A 199 -0.68 -33.43 -2.56
C LYS A 199 -0.83 -34.49 -1.46
N MET A 200 -0.67 -34.12 -0.20
CA MET A 200 -0.96 -35.04 0.94
C MET A 200 -2.44 -35.36 1.06
N PHE A 201 -3.30 -34.52 0.51
CA PHE A 201 -4.77 -34.63 0.54
C PHE A 201 -5.36 -34.96 -0.82
N ASP A 202 -4.86 -34.30 -1.89
CA ASP A 202 -5.30 -34.53 -3.28
C ASP A 202 -4.08 -34.58 -4.22
N PRO A 203 -3.69 -35.76 -4.69
CA PRO A 203 -2.55 -35.94 -5.60
C PRO A 203 -2.75 -35.32 -6.99
N ASN A 204 -3.99 -34.90 -7.33
CA ASN A 204 -4.27 -34.27 -8.62
C ASN A 204 -3.86 -32.79 -8.67
N VAL A 205 -3.66 -32.13 -7.53
CA VAL A 205 -3.21 -30.74 -7.46
C VAL A 205 -1.80 -30.62 -8.04
N LYS A 206 -1.66 -29.76 -9.04
CA LYS A 206 -0.39 -29.49 -9.73
C LYS A 206 0.16 -28.11 -9.43
N ARG A 207 -0.71 -27.16 -9.12
CA ARG A 207 -0.36 -25.76 -8.85
C ARG A 207 -1.28 -25.14 -7.79
N VAL A 208 -0.72 -24.17 -7.06
CA VAL A 208 -1.47 -23.32 -6.13
C VAL A 208 -1.20 -21.86 -6.50
N TYR A 209 -2.27 -21.11 -6.75
CA TYR A 209 -2.23 -19.70 -7.09
C TYR A 209 -2.50 -18.86 -5.86
N ALA A 210 -1.73 -17.79 -5.68
CA ALA A 210 -2.05 -16.74 -4.73
C ALA A 210 -2.93 -15.68 -5.39
N ASN A 211 -3.99 -15.25 -4.70
CA ASN A 211 -4.93 -14.23 -5.16
C ASN A 211 -4.88 -13.01 -4.26
N LEU A 212 -5.17 -11.86 -4.84
CA LEU A 212 -5.22 -10.57 -4.18
C LEU A 212 -6.45 -9.77 -4.63
N GLY A 213 -7.25 -9.32 -3.66
CA GLY A 213 -8.22 -8.23 -3.85
C GLY A 213 -7.77 -7.05 -3.00
N TRP A 214 -7.31 -6.00 -3.63
CA TRP A 214 -6.91 -4.79 -2.92
C TRP A 214 -8.12 -3.86 -2.72
N GLU A 215 -8.07 -3.07 -1.64
CA GLU A 215 -9.03 -2.00 -1.36
C GLU A 215 -8.24 -0.70 -1.27
N GLN A 216 -8.45 0.21 -2.23
CA GLN A 216 -7.71 1.47 -2.33
C GLN A 216 -8.50 2.60 -1.72
N GLU A 217 -8.11 3.02 -0.52
CA GLU A 217 -8.60 4.26 0.07
C GLU A 217 -7.81 5.46 -0.43
N TYR A 218 -8.48 6.62 -0.52
CA TYR A 218 -7.87 7.87 -0.98
C TYR A 218 -8.69 9.09 -0.56
N PHE A 219 -8.06 10.27 -0.52
CA PHE A 219 -8.74 11.54 -0.37
C PHE A 219 -8.81 12.30 -1.70
N LEU A 220 -9.84 13.11 -1.85
CA LEU A 220 -9.97 14.09 -2.94
C LEU A 220 -9.97 15.50 -2.38
N VAL A 221 -9.19 16.38 -2.98
CA VAL A 221 -9.19 17.83 -2.69
C VAL A 221 -9.35 18.57 -4.00
N ASP A 222 -10.14 19.66 -4.01
CA ASP A 222 -10.22 20.48 -5.22
C ASP A 222 -8.83 21.05 -5.56
N THR A 223 -8.45 21.00 -6.84
CA THR A 223 -7.11 21.36 -7.32
C THR A 223 -6.71 22.79 -6.96
N VAL A 224 -7.67 23.75 -6.90
CA VAL A 224 -7.34 25.14 -6.53
C VAL A 224 -6.99 25.26 -5.05
N LEU A 225 -7.66 24.51 -4.17
CA LEU A 225 -7.31 24.44 -2.74
C LEU A 225 -5.98 23.72 -2.52
N TYR A 226 -5.76 22.61 -3.24
CA TYR A 226 -4.49 21.89 -3.22
C TYR A 226 -3.32 22.81 -3.59
N ASN A 227 -3.43 23.55 -4.70
CA ASN A 227 -2.39 24.47 -5.19
C ASN A 227 -2.16 25.66 -4.22
N ALA A 228 -3.14 26.00 -3.40
CA ALA A 228 -3.00 27.03 -2.36
C ALA A 228 -2.33 26.49 -1.06
N ARG A 229 -1.97 25.19 -1.01
CA ARG A 229 -1.35 24.52 0.13
C ARG A 229 0.00 23.88 -0.27
N PRO A 230 1.11 24.64 -0.16
CA PRO A 230 2.44 24.11 -0.55
C PRO A 230 2.87 22.84 0.17
N ASP A 231 2.43 22.63 1.40
CA ASP A 231 2.66 21.39 2.14
C ASP A 231 1.98 20.19 1.45
N LEU A 232 0.72 20.29 1.04
CA LEU A 232 0.04 19.25 0.25
C LEU A 232 0.77 18.99 -1.08
N CYS A 233 1.17 20.05 -1.80
CA CYS A 233 1.84 19.92 -3.09
C CYS A 233 3.19 19.20 -2.99
N LEU A 234 3.96 19.47 -1.95
CA LEU A 234 5.35 19.00 -1.81
C LEU A 234 5.49 17.71 -1.00
N THR A 235 4.53 17.41 -0.11
CA THR A 235 4.62 16.27 0.81
C THR A 235 3.44 15.29 0.73
N GLY A 236 2.35 15.67 0.05
CA GLY A 236 1.12 14.89 -0.02
C GLY A 236 0.27 14.95 1.26
N ARG A 237 0.72 15.70 2.29
CA ARG A 237 -0.02 15.89 3.55
C ARG A 237 0.07 17.33 4.06
N THR A 238 -0.88 17.70 4.92
CA THR A 238 -0.83 18.97 5.65
C THR A 238 0.19 18.87 6.80
N LEU A 239 1.15 19.78 6.84
CA LEU A 239 2.13 19.88 7.92
C LEU A 239 1.65 20.76 9.09
N MET A 240 0.55 21.50 8.86
CA MET A 240 -0.14 22.34 9.84
C MET A 240 -1.62 22.43 9.48
N GLY A 241 -2.44 22.77 10.45
CA GLY A 241 -3.87 22.99 10.30
C GLY A 241 -4.64 22.48 11.53
N HIS A 242 -5.43 23.37 12.14
CA HIS A 242 -6.30 23.02 13.24
C HIS A 242 -7.51 22.21 12.72
N SER A 243 -7.98 21.26 13.53
CA SER A 243 -9.19 20.49 13.23
C SER A 243 -10.42 21.38 13.02
N SER A 244 -11.30 20.99 12.12
CA SER A 244 -12.56 21.70 11.89
C SER A 244 -13.52 21.50 13.06
N ALA A 245 -14.43 22.45 13.28
CA ALA A 245 -15.49 22.33 14.28
C ALA A 245 -16.45 21.16 13.99
N LYS A 246 -16.74 20.88 12.72
CA LYS A 246 -17.31 19.62 12.27
C LYS A 246 -16.14 18.70 11.94
N ASP A 247 -16.12 17.54 12.56
CA ASP A 247 -15.17 16.47 12.34
C ASP A 247 -15.84 15.37 11.50
N GLN A 248 -15.41 14.13 11.59
CA GLN A 248 -16.07 12.97 10.97
C GLN A 248 -17.31 12.55 11.80
N GLN A 249 -18.37 13.38 11.74
CA GLN A 249 -19.57 13.29 12.56
C GLN A 249 -20.85 13.36 11.72
N LEU A 250 -21.94 12.85 12.25
CA LEU A 250 -23.28 12.92 11.67
C LEU A 250 -23.37 12.24 10.30
N ASP A 251 -23.48 13.02 9.22
CA ASP A 251 -23.63 12.57 7.85
C ASP A 251 -22.29 12.21 7.15
N ASP A 252 -21.14 12.51 7.77
CA ASP A 252 -19.84 12.06 7.32
C ASP A 252 -19.60 10.64 7.84
N HIS A 253 -19.91 9.64 7.03
CA HIS A 253 -19.79 8.24 7.37
C HIS A 253 -19.76 7.36 6.10
N TYR A 254 -19.39 6.11 6.29
CA TYR A 254 -19.20 5.08 5.28
C TYR A 254 -20.38 4.90 4.29
N PHE A 255 -21.61 5.03 4.76
CA PHE A 255 -22.83 4.87 3.95
C PHE A 255 -23.47 6.19 3.51
N GLY A 256 -22.77 7.31 3.63
CA GLY A 256 -23.24 8.62 3.17
C GLY A 256 -23.38 8.70 1.66
N SER A 257 -24.18 9.65 1.18
CA SER A 257 -24.34 9.89 -0.26
C SER A 257 -23.04 10.43 -0.88
N ILE A 258 -22.61 9.86 -1.99
CA ILE A 258 -21.43 10.35 -2.72
C ILE A 258 -21.78 11.66 -3.43
N PRO A 259 -21.00 12.74 -3.24
CA PRO A 259 -21.25 14.03 -3.92
C PRO A 259 -21.20 13.90 -5.45
N SER A 260 -22.03 14.65 -6.16
CA SER A 260 -22.20 14.53 -7.62
C SER A 260 -20.90 14.70 -8.42
N ARG A 261 -20.02 15.64 -8.03
CA ARG A 261 -18.70 15.83 -8.66
C ARG A 261 -17.84 14.57 -8.49
N VAL A 262 -17.82 14.03 -7.28
CA VAL A 262 -17.06 12.81 -6.95
C VAL A 262 -17.64 11.60 -7.68
N THR A 263 -18.97 11.47 -7.73
CA THR A 263 -19.64 10.40 -8.48
C THR A 263 -19.21 10.38 -9.95
N ASN A 264 -19.08 11.55 -10.60
CA ASN A 264 -18.65 11.61 -12.01
C ASN A 264 -17.16 11.27 -12.17
N PHE A 265 -16.31 11.71 -11.25
CA PHE A 265 -14.92 11.25 -11.22
C PHE A 265 -14.84 9.72 -11.10
N MET A 266 -15.57 9.12 -10.15
CA MET A 266 -15.59 7.67 -9.96
C MET A 266 -16.11 6.91 -11.17
N LYS A 267 -17.13 7.46 -11.85
CA LYS A 267 -17.68 6.87 -13.10
C LYS A 267 -16.63 6.83 -14.21
N GLU A 268 -15.88 7.92 -14.42
CA GLU A 268 -14.84 7.95 -15.44
C GLU A 268 -13.67 7.02 -15.06
N LEU A 269 -13.30 6.99 -13.78
CA LEU A 269 -12.27 6.09 -13.28
C LEU A 269 -12.66 4.62 -13.50
N GLU A 270 -13.89 4.23 -13.17
CA GLU A 270 -14.38 2.86 -13.40
C GLU A 270 -14.42 2.52 -14.89
N LEU A 271 -14.84 3.45 -15.74
CA LEU A 271 -14.83 3.27 -17.19
C LEU A 271 -13.43 2.95 -17.71
N GLU A 272 -12.44 3.75 -17.36
CA GLU A 272 -11.05 3.51 -17.80
C GLU A 272 -10.47 2.23 -17.17
N CYS A 273 -10.79 1.92 -15.91
CA CYS A 273 -10.44 0.64 -15.30
C CYS A 273 -11.00 -0.52 -16.11
N HIS A 274 -12.30 -0.51 -16.45
CA HIS A 274 -12.93 -1.58 -17.20
C HIS A 274 -12.34 -1.74 -18.60
N ARG A 275 -12.02 -0.65 -19.30
CA ARG A 275 -11.34 -0.70 -20.61
C ARG A 275 -9.96 -1.36 -20.50
N LEU A 276 -9.27 -1.17 -19.39
CA LEU A 276 -7.98 -1.80 -19.08
C LEU A 276 -8.11 -3.20 -18.45
N GLY A 277 -9.31 -3.78 -18.44
CA GLY A 277 -9.54 -5.12 -17.90
C GLY A 277 -9.46 -5.19 -16.36
N ILE A 278 -9.41 -4.04 -15.68
CA ILE A 278 -9.39 -3.98 -14.22
C ILE A 278 -10.82 -4.15 -13.71
N PRO A 279 -11.13 -5.18 -12.92
CA PRO A 279 -12.50 -5.49 -12.51
C PRO A 279 -12.97 -4.62 -11.34
N ALA A 280 -12.91 -3.30 -11.47
CA ALA A 280 -13.42 -2.34 -10.50
C ALA A 280 -14.91 -2.62 -10.23
N LYS A 281 -15.28 -2.77 -8.94
CA LYS A 281 -16.62 -3.24 -8.57
C LYS A 281 -17.32 -2.37 -7.55
N THR A 282 -16.60 -1.95 -6.51
CA THR A 282 -17.20 -1.25 -5.38
C THR A 282 -16.58 0.13 -5.24
N ARG A 283 -17.42 1.14 -5.02
CA ARG A 283 -17.05 2.51 -4.67
C ARG A 283 -17.96 3.02 -3.57
N HIS A 284 -17.42 3.73 -2.61
CA HIS A 284 -18.19 4.33 -1.52
C HIS A 284 -17.40 5.45 -0.83
N ASN A 285 -18.09 6.17 0.06
CA ASN A 285 -17.42 7.05 1.02
C ASN A 285 -16.68 6.23 2.06
N GLU A 286 -15.57 6.76 2.53
CA GLU A 286 -14.93 6.36 3.78
C GLU A 286 -15.40 7.25 4.94
N VAL A 287 -14.93 6.93 6.17
CA VAL A 287 -15.40 7.60 7.39
C VAL A 287 -15.00 9.06 7.45
N ALA A 288 -13.80 9.42 6.98
CA ALA A 288 -13.37 10.81 6.97
C ALA A 288 -14.04 11.62 5.85
N PRO A 289 -14.34 12.90 6.06
CA PRO A 289 -14.85 13.76 5.01
C PRO A 289 -13.87 13.86 3.84
N ASN A 290 -14.37 13.78 2.62
CA ASN A 290 -13.60 13.73 1.36
C ASN A 290 -12.68 12.52 1.23
N GLN A 291 -12.92 11.46 1.98
CA GLN A 291 -12.27 10.17 1.85
C GLN A 291 -13.20 9.16 1.16
N PHE A 292 -12.61 8.34 0.28
CA PHE A 292 -13.33 7.39 -0.59
C PHE A 292 -12.52 6.13 -0.76
N GLU A 293 -13.20 5.06 -1.24
CA GLU A 293 -12.58 3.77 -1.55
C GLU A 293 -13.01 3.24 -2.91
N LEU A 294 -12.09 2.54 -3.56
CA LEU A 294 -12.31 1.70 -4.73
C LEU A 294 -11.79 0.29 -4.45
N ALA A 295 -12.66 -0.72 -4.66
CA ALA A 295 -12.29 -2.12 -4.53
C ALA A 295 -12.67 -2.93 -5.79
N PRO A 296 -11.75 -3.75 -6.36
CA PRO A 296 -12.01 -4.65 -7.47
C PRO A 296 -12.47 -6.03 -7.01
N ILE A 297 -12.87 -6.87 -7.97
CA ILE A 297 -12.86 -8.32 -7.78
C ILE A 297 -11.41 -8.79 -7.69
N PHE A 298 -11.13 -9.79 -6.85
CA PHE A 298 -9.78 -10.34 -6.70
C PHE A 298 -9.28 -11.04 -7.97
N GLU A 299 -7.98 -11.01 -8.15
CA GLU A 299 -7.27 -11.62 -9.28
C GLU A 299 -5.99 -12.34 -8.79
N ASP A 300 -5.25 -12.96 -9.69
CA ASP A 300 -3.88 -13.41 -9.40
C ASP A 300 -3.04 -12.24 -8.85
N VAL A 301 -2.19 -12.51 -7.88
CA VAL A 301 -1.44 -11.46 -7.16
C VAL A 301 -0.61 -10.59 -8.11
N ASN A 302 0.05 -11.18 -9.12
CA ASN A 302 0.88 -10.42 -10.05
C ASN A 302 0.04 -9.42 -10.86
N LEU A 303 -1.07 -9.89 -11.42
CA LEU A 303 -1.98 -9.05 -12.20
C LEU A 303 -2.68 -8.01 -11.32
N ALA A 304 -3.18 -8.41 -10.15
CA ALA A 304 -3.82 -7.50 -9.20
C ALA A 304 -2.87 -6.37 -8.75
N ASN A 305 -1.58 -6.69 -8.57
CA ASN A 305 -0.57 -5.68 -8.25
C ASN A 305 -0.33 -4.70 -9.39
N ASP A 306 -0.20 -5.17 -10.63
CA ASP A 306 -0.08 -4.31 -11.81
C ASP A 306 -1.31 -3.40 -11.95
N HIS A 307 -2.50 -3.96 -11.80
CA HIS A 307 -3.76 -3.22 -11.83
C HIS A 307 -3.85 -2.15 -10.74
N ASN A 308 -3.40 -2.42 -9.51
CA ASN A 308 -3.37 -1.41 -8.46
C ASN A 308 -2.43 -0.25 -8.79
N GLN A 309 -1.23 -0.53 -9.29
CA GLN A 309 -0.29 0.51 -9.70
C GLN A 309 -0.84 1.37 -10.83
N LEU A 310 -1.50 0.74 -11.79
CA LEU A 310 -2.15 1.43 -12.91
C LEU A 310 -3.33 2.28 -12.42
N VAL A 311 -4.16 1.77 -11.50
CA VAL A 311 -5.27 2.52 -10.91
C VAL A 311 -4.78 3.76 -10.16
N MET A 312 -3.68 3.66 -9.41
CA MET A 312 -3.11 4.82 -8.70
C MET A 312 -2.66 5.93 -9.66
N ASP A 313 -2.17 5.57 -10.86
CA ASP A 313 -1.83 6.54 -11.90
C ASP A 313 -3.09 7.10 -12.58
N LEU A 314 -4.05 6.25 -12.95
CA LEU A 314 -5.34 6.65 -13.53
C LEU A 314 -6.10 7.61 -12.61
N MET A 315 -6.13 7.34 -11.30
CA MET A 315 -6.76 8.23 -10.33
C MET A 315 -6.23 9.66 -10.43
N LYS A 316 -4.91 9.82 -10.55
CA LYS A 316 -4.28 11.15 -10.66
C LYS A 316 -4.66 11.84 -11.98
N ARG A 317 -4.58 11.12 -13.09
CA ARG A 317 -4.90 11.65 -14.44
C ARG A 317 -6.37 12.05 -14.55
N ILE A 318 -7.28 11.19 -14.10
CA ILE A 318 -8.73 11.43 -14.21
C ILE A 318 -9.18 12.49 -13.21
N ALA A 319 -8.66 12.50 -11.97
CA ALA A 319 -8.98 13.54 -10.99
C ALA A 319 -8.68 14.95 -11.54
N ALA A 320 -7.56 15.11 -12.24
CA ALA A 320 -7.20 16.39 -12.87
C ALA A 320 -8.27 16.89 -13.87
N LYS A 321 -8.88 16.00 -14.66
CA LYS A 321 -9.98 16.33 -15.57
C LYS A 321 -11.23 16.82 -14.82
N HIS A 322 -11.47 16.29 -13.62
CA HIS A 322 -12.59 16.64 -12.75
C HIS A 322 -12.28 17.80 -11.79
N ASN A 323 -11.14 18.48 -11.97
CA ASN A 323 -10.65 19.52 -11.05
C ASN A 323 -10.44 19.04 -9.61
N PHE A 324 -10.04 17.79 -9.45
CA PHE A 324 -9.61 17.21 -8.19
C PHE A 324 -8.12 16.83 -8.22
N THR A 325 -7.55 16.76 -7.04
CA THR A 325 -6.26 16.11 -6.79
C THR A 325 -6.48 14.95 -5.83
N VAL A 326 -6.00 13.77 -6.20
CA VAL A 326 -6.02 12.58 -5.35
C VAL A 326 -4.86 12.64 -4.37
N LEU A 327 -5.14 12.44 -3.09
CA LEU A 327 -4.13 12.26 -2.07
C LEU A 327 -4.07 10.77 -1.69
N LEU A 328 -2.93 10.15 -2.00
CA LEU A 328 -2.63 8.76 -1.65
C LEU A 328 -1.77 8.65 -0.39
N HIS A 329 -1.38 9.77 0.23
CA HIS A 329 -0.69 9.76 1.52
C HIS A 329 -1.59 9.14 2.60
N GLU A 330 -1.02 8.32 3.48
CA GLU A 330 -1.75 7.55 4.48
C GLU A 330 -2.44 8.42 5.54
N LYS A 331 -1.92 9.61 5.80
CA LYS A 331 -2.48 10.56 6.79
C LYS A 331 -2.36 11.99 6.30
N PRO A 332 -3.14 12.41 5.29
CA PRO A 332 -3.03 13.76 4.75
C PRO A 332 -3.55 14.83 5.71
N PHE A 333 -4.45 14.47 6.62
CA PHE A 333 -5.03 15.36 7.61
C PHE A 333 -4.94 14.77 9.02
N LYS A 334 -4.43 15.55 9.98
CA LYS A 334 -4.38 15.17 11.40
C LYS A 334 -5.78 15.23 12.01
N GLY A 335 -6.11 14.28 12.87
CA GLY A 335 -7.37 14.28 13.62
C GLY A 335 -8.52 13.51 12.97
N VAL A 336 -8.44 13.19 11.68
CA VAL A 336 -9.43 12.35 10.99
C VAL A 336 -8.81 11.02 10.57
N ASN A 337 -9.61 10.06 10.08
CA ASN A 337 -9.10 8.77 9.60
C ASN A 337 -8.01 8.94 8.55
N GLY A 338 -7.08 8.00 8.53
CA GLY A 338 -6.09 7.87 7.47
C GLY A 338 -6.54 6.86 6.42
N SER A 339 -5.81 6.78 5.31
CA SER A 339 -6.08 5.87 4.19
C SER A 339 -5.15 4.67 4.20
N GLY A 340 -5.72 3.49 4.08
CA GLY A 340 -5.03 2.22 3.91
C GLY A 340 -5.16 1.66 2.51
N LYS A 341 -4.54 0.50 2.35
CA LYS A 341 -4.70 -0.37 1.19
C LYS A 341 -4.83 -1.80 1.70
N HIS A 342 -6.05 -2.23 1.98
CA HIS A 342 -6.27 -3.56 2.51
C HIS A 342 -5.94 -4.61 1.44
N ASN A 343 -5.16 -5.60 1.83
CA ASN A 343 -4.77 -6.70 0.95
C ASN A 343 -5.54 -7.96 1.35
N ASN A 344 -6.59 -8.28 0.59
CA ASN A 344 -7.36 -9.52 0.75
C ASN A 344 -6.63 -10.64 0.01
N TRP A 345 -5.94 -11.49 0.76
CA TRP A 345 -5.09 -12.55 0.25
C TRP A 345 -5.69 -13.93 0.45
N SER A 346 -5.60 -14.78 -0.56
CA SER A 346 -6.01 -16.19 -0.49
C SER A 346 -5.14 -17.07 -1.38
N LEU A 347 -5.21 -18.39 -1.13
CA LEU A 347 -4.55 -19.43 -1.94
C LEU A 347 -5.61 -20.34 -2.55
N CYS A 348 -5.45 -20.69 -3.83
CA CYS A 348 -6.40 -21.53 -4.55
C CYS A 348 -5.64 -22.58 -5.39
N THR A 349 -6.13 -23.81 -5.39
CA THR A 349 -5.58 -24.88 -6.23
C THR A 349 -6.01 -24.74 -7.69
N ASP A 350 -5.26 -25.34 -8.62
CA ASP A 350 -5.64 -25.48 -10.03
C ASP A 350 -6.89 -26.34 -10.23
N THR A 351 -7.31 -27.10 -9.22
CA THR A 351 -8.58 -27.84 -9.17
C THR A 351 -9.76 -27.01 -8.69
N GLY A 352 -9.54 -25.71 -8.38
CA GLY A 352 -10.59 -24.74 -8.01
C GLY A 352 -10.94 -24.71 -6.51
N ILE A 353 -10.12 -25.31 -5.63
CA ILE A 353 -10.35 -25.30 -4.19
C ILE A 353 -9.66 -24.07 -3.58
N ASN A 354 -10.43 -23.22 -2.88
CA ASN A 354 -9.88 -22.18 -2.03
C ASN A 354 -9.43 -22.79 -0.69
N LEU A 355 -8.13 -22.69 -0.40
CA LEU A 355 -7.49 -23.30 0.77
C LEU A 355 -7.87 -22.64 2.11
N PHE A 356 -8.46 -21.44 2.05
CA PHE A 356 -9.00 -20.73 3.21
C PHE A 356 -10.53 -20.79 3.30
N SER A 357 -11.18 -21.68 2.53
CA SER A 357 -12.62 -21.87 2.58
C SER A 357 -12.93 -23.26 3.17
N PRO A 358 -13.80 -23.34 4.18
CA PRO A 358 -14.21 -24.62 4.71
C PRO A 358 -14.89 -25.48 3.66
N ALA A 359 -14.65 -26.78 3.74
CA ALA A 359 -15.22 -27.78 2.84
C ALA A 359 -16.43 -28.50 3.45
N LYS A 360 -17.13 -29.25 2.63
CA LYS A 360 -18.25 -30.11 3.08
C LYS A 360 -17.80 -31.47 3.62
N THR A 361 -16.55 -31.85 3.37
CA THR A 361 -15.96 -33.14 3.78
C THR A 361 -14.99 -32.96 4.91
N ALA A 362 -14.78 -33.99 5.74
CA ALA A 362 -13.81 -33.96 6.82
C ALA A 362 -12.38 -33.79 6.31
N GLU A 363 -12.04 -34.43 5.19
CA GLU A 363 -10.73 -34.33 4.54
C GLU A 363 -10.47 -32.92 4.01
N GLY A 364 -11.43 -32.32 3.32
CA GLY A 364 -11.32 -30.94 2.86
C GLY A 364 -11.24 -29.92 4.01
N ASN A 365 -11.91 -30.18 5.12
CA ASN A 365 -11.79 -29.35 6.31
C ASN A 365 -10.44 -29.55 7.02
N MET A 366 -9.81 -30.72 6.93
CA MET A 366 -8.45 -30.95 7.43
C MET A 366 -7.44 -30.17 6.59
N LEU A 367 -7.60 -30.14 5.27
CA LEU A 367 -6.81 -29.29 4.38
C LEU A 367 -6.96 -27.80 4.75
N PHE A 368 -8.20 -27.32 4.90
CA PHE A 368 -8.49 -25.96 5.36
C PHE A 368 -7.78 -25.64 6.68
N LEU A 369 -7.94 -26.48 7.72
CA LEU A 369 -7.27 -26.31 9.02
C LEU A 369 -5.76 -26.27 8.88
N THR A 370 -5.20 -27.14 8.08
CA THR A 370 -3.75 -27.18 7.84
C THR A 370 -3.25 -25.84 7.32
N PHE A 371 -3.94 -25.23 6.37
CA PHE A 371 -3.54 -23.92 5.84
C PHE A 371 -3.78 -22.79 6.84
N ILE A 372 -4.91 -22.76 7.55
CA ILE A 372 -5.19 -21.76 8.61
C ILE A 372 -4.09 -21.79 9.69
N VAL A 373 -3.76 -22.97 10.20
CA VAL A 373 -2.76 -23.13 11.26
C VAL A 373 -1.37 -22.71 10.79
N ASN A 374 -1.02 -22.99 9.54
CA ASN A 374 0.24 -22.54 8.97
C ASN A 374 0.27 -21.02 8.76
N VAL A 375 -0.86 -20.36 8.46
CA VAL A 375 -0.92 -18.88 8.47
C VAL A 375 -0.69 -18.33 9.88
N LEU A 376 -1.28 -18.92 10.92
CA LEU A 376 -1.03 -18.49 12.31
C LEU A 376 0.46 -18.56 12.66
N MET A 377 1.11 -19.69 12.35
CA MET A 377 2.52 -19.89 12.63
C MET A 377 3.42 -18.98 11.77
N MET A 378 3.08 -18.80 10.51
CA MET A 378 3.77 -17.88 9.60
C MET A 378 3.79 -16.46 10.17
N VAL A 379 2.64 -15.93 10.58
CA VAL A 379 2.55 -14.57 11.14
C VAL A 379 3.26 -14.49 12.50
N TYR A 380 3.11 -15.51 13.35
CA TYR A 380 3.77 -15.53 14.67
C TYR A 380 5.30 -15.48 14.57
N LYS A 381 5.89 -16.29 13.68
CA LYS A 381 7.35 -16.31 13.47
C LYS A 381 7.88 -15.07 12.77
N ASN A 382 7.08 -14.45 11.90
CA ASN A 382 7.53 -13.41 10.99
C ASN A 382 6.84 -12.06 11.23
N GLN A 383 6.35 -11.80 12.46
CA GLN A 383 5.69 -10.53 12.80
C GLN A 383 6.55 -9.31 12.48
N ASP A 384 7.85 -9.36 12.79
CA ASP A 384 8.80 -8.28 12.54
C ASP A 384 9.04 -8.05 11.04
N LEU A 385 9.14 -9.12 10.26
CA LEU A 385 9.28 -9.04 8.81
C LEU A 385 8.00 -8.50 8.15
N LEU A 386 6.83 -8.92 8.63
CA LEU A 386 5.54 -8.37 8.17
C LEU A 386 5.42 -6.88 8.53
N ARG A 387 5.86 -6.48 9.74
CA ARG A 387 5.92 -5.07 10.13
C ARG A 387 6.86 -4.27 9.23
N ALA A 388 8.01 -4.82 8.87
CA ALA A 388 8.95 -4.22 7.92
C ALA A 388 8.34 -4.02 6.53
N SER A 389 7.50 -4.95 6.06
CA SER A 389 6.89 -4.92 4.71
C SER A 389 5.89 -3.78 4.48
N ILE A 390 5.38 -3.18 5.55
CA ILE A 390 4.37 -2.11 5.50
C ILE A 390 4.89 -0.77 6.03
N VAL A 391 6.18 -0.72 6.36
CA VAL A 391 6.77 0.49 6.95
C VAL A 391 6.95 1.58 5.92
N SER A 392 6.53 2.78 6.25
CA SER A 392 6.86 4.01 5.52
C SER A 392 6.72 5.23 6.43
N ALA A 393 7.31 6.35 6.04
CA ALA A 393 7.13 7.61 6.75
C ALA A 393 5.65 7.99 6.85
N GLY A 394 4.86 7.82 5.78
CA GLY A 394 3.43 8.12 5.74
C GLY A 394 2.61 7.17 6.62
N ASN A 395 2.82 5.86 6.47
CA ASN A 395 2.04 4.85 7.20
C ASN A 395 2.28 4.87 8.71
N SER A 396 3.45 5.36 9.16
CA SER A 396 3.73 5.55 10.60
C SER A 396 2.83 6.61 11.27
N HIS A 397 2.28 7.55 10.51
CA HIS A 397 1.29 8.51 11.01
C HIS A 397 -0.14 7.93 11.08
N ARG A 398 -0.41 6.86 10.34
CA ARG A 398 -1.71 6.20 10.27
C ARG A 398 -1.86 5.10 11.31
N LEU A 399 -0.89 4.18 11.41
CA LEU A 399 -0.98 2.99 12.27
C LEU A 399 -1.18 3.36 13.74
N GLY A 400 -2.17 2.71 14.38
CA GLY A 400 -2.54 2.97 15.77
C GLY A 400 -3.31 4.25 16.01
N ALA A 401 -3.70 4.97 14.98
CA ALA A 401 -4.46 6.21 15.05
C ALA A 401 -5.84 6.06 14.39
N ASN A 402 -6.89 6.55 15.04
CA ASN A 402 -8.29 6.49 14.58
C ASN A 402 -8.72 5.02 14.34
N GLU A 403 -9.21 4.66 13.15
CA GLU A 403 -9.65 3.30 12.83
C GLU A 403 -8.55 2.42 12.18
N ALA A 404 -7.33 2.92 12.07
CA ALA A 404 -6.23 2.16 11.52
C ALA A 404 -5.77 1.07 12.49
N PRO A 405 -5.34 -0.12 12.00
CA PRO A 405 -4.88 -1.18 12.87
C PRO A 405 -3.65 -0.76 13.69
N PRO A 406 -3.43 -1.35 14.86
CA PRO A 406 -2.24 -1.10 15.66
C PRO A 406 -0.96 -1.60 14.96
N ALA A 407 0.20 -1.13 15.40
CA ALA A 407 1.49 -1.59 14.88
C ALA A 407 1.83 -3.03 15.30
N ILE A 408 1.18 -3.55 16.34
CA ILE A 408 1.35 -4.93 16.85
C ILE A 408 0.66 -5.90 15.90
N LEU A 409 1.43 -6.81 15.32
CA LEU A 409 0.87 -7.83 14.44
C LEU A 409 0.23 -8.94 15.27
N SER A 410 -1.06 -9.14 15.06
CA SER A 410 -1.88 -10.22 15.61
C SER A 410 -2.87 -10.69 14.55
N ILE A 411 -3.52 -11.83 14.81
CA ILE A 411 -4.53 -12.40 13.90
C ILE A 411 -5.88 -12.46 14.61
N PHE A 412 -6.89 -11.92 13.92
CA PHE A 412 -8.29 -12.15 14.23
C PHE A 412 -8.80 -13.37 13.45
N LEU A 413 -9.31 -14.38 14.14
CA LEU A 413 -9.96 -15.54 13.52
C LEU A 413 -11.48 -15.59 13.74
N GLY A 414 -11.97 -14.86 14.70
CA GLY A 414 -13.31 -15.02 15.28
C GLY A 414 -13.36 -16.10 16.37
N ARG A 415 -14.23 -15.87 17.35
CA ARG A 415 -14.31 -16.70 18.57
C ARG A 415 -14.58 -18.17 18.27
N HIS A 416 -15.42 -18.45 17.28
CA HIS A 416 -15.80 -19.82 16.94
C HIS A 416 -14.65 -20.64 16.39
N LEU A 417 -13.86 -20.07 15.47
CA LEU A 417 -12.71 -20.76 14.88
C LEU A 417 -11.59 -20.91 15.92
N SER A 418 -11.35 -19.90 16.76
CA SER A 418 -10.39 -19.97 17.86
C SER A 418 -10.75 -21.07 18.86
N HIS A 419 -12.00 -21.14 19.30
CA HIS A 419 -12.49 -22.20 20.23
C HIS A 419 -12.37 -23.59 19.60
N MET A 420 -12.68 -23.73 18.31
CA MET A 420 -12.54 -25.00 17.62
C MET A 420 -11.07 -25.47 17.57
N LEU A 421 -10.12 -24.57 17.34
CA LEU A 421 -8.69 -24.93 17.39
C LEU A 421 -8.30 -25.44 18.79
N ASP A 422 -8.81 -24.82 19.85
CA ASP A 422 -8.58 -25.25 21.23
C ASP A 422 -9.21 -26.62 21.52
N GLU A 423 -10.40 -26.88 20.98
CA GLU A 423 -11.03 -28.22 21.05
C GLU A 423 -10.22 -29.29 20.30
N VAL A 424 -9.68 -28.97 19.13
CA VAL A 424 -8.83 -29.87 18.36
C VAL A 424 -7.59 -30.25 19.18
N VAL A 425 -6.92 -29.25 19.79
CA VAL A 425 -5.77 -29.51 20.68
C VAL A 425 -6.14 -30.41 21.86
N ALA A 426 -7.28 -30.14 22.50
CA ALA A 426 -7.75 -30.92 23.68
C ALA A 426 -8.09 -32.39 23.34
N ARG A 427 -8.54 -32.64 22.10
CA ARG A 427 -8.92 -34.01 21.64
C ARG A 427 -7.75 -34.80 21.06
N LEU A 428 -6.69 -34.12 20.57
CA LEU A 428 -5.48 -34.77 20.08
C LEU A 428 -4.63 -35.23 21.29
N SER A 429 -4.72 -36.52 21.67
CA SER A 429 -3.84 -37.09 22.70
C SER A 429 -2.40 -37.20 22.20
N ASP A 430 -1.43 -37.25 23.13
CA ASP A 430 -0.01 -37.46 22.77
C ASP A 430 0.28 -38.96 22.48
N ALA A 431 -0.72 -39.82 22.70
CA ALA A 431 -0.70 -41.23 22.36
C ALA A 431 -1.33 -41.49 20.98
N LYS A 432 -1.11 -42.69 20.45
CA LYS A 432 -1.73 -43.14 19.20
C LYS A 432 -3.26 -43.03 19.32
N LEU A 433 -3.88 -42.24 18.41
CA LEU A 433 -5.33 -41.98 18.41
C LEU A 433 -6.08 -43.31 18.24
N THR A 434 -7.01 -43.59 19.16
CA THR A 434 -7.95 -44.69 19.03
C THR A 434 -8.92 -44.46 17.85
N PRO A 435 -9.54 -45.50 17.28
CA PRO A 435 -10.55 -45.35 16.24
C PRO A 435 -11.70 -44.40 16.61
N ASP A 436 -12.09 -44.39 17.88
CA ASP A 436 -13.18 -43.55 18.41
C ASP A 436 -12.74 -42.07 18.53
N GLU A 437 -11.50 -41.80 18.92
CA GLU A 437 -10.93 -40.46 18.94
C GLU A 437 -10.78 -39.88 17.53
N LYS A 438 -10.31 -40.69 16.57
CA LYS A 438 -10.26 -40.29 15.15
C LYS A 438 -11.66 -39.93 14.62
N LYS A 439 -12.67 -40.74 14.94
CA LYS A 439 -14.06 -40.49 14.52
C LYS A 439 -14.65 -39.24 15.20
N ALA A 440 -14.34 -39.00 16.47
CA ALA A 440 -14.78 -37.82 17.21
C ALA A 440 -14.13 -36.55 16.67
N LEU A 441 -12.85 -36.61 16.29
CA LEU A 441 -12.09 -35.51 15.64
C LEU A 441 -12.69 -35.19 14.27
N GLN A 442 -12.92 -36.19 13.43
CA GLN A 442 -13.57 -36.04 12.11
C GLN A 442 -14.97 -35.43 12.21
N LEU A 443 -15.77 -35.81 13.20
CA LEU A 443 -17.08 -35.22 13.49
C LEU A 443 -16.98 -33.76 13.95
N GLY A 444 -15.98 -33.41 14.76
CA GLY A 444 -15.70 -32.02 15.13
C GLY A 444 -15.34 -31.16 13.94
N ILE A 445 -14.43 -31.63 13.11
CA ILE A 445 -13.95 -30.96 11.88
C ILE A 445 -15.07 -30.83 10.85
N SER A 446 -15.97 -31.79 10.72
CA SER A 446 -17.10 -31.70 9.76
C SER A 446 -18.12 -30.59 10.09
N ARG A 447 -18.09 -30.03 11.30
CA ARG A 447 -19.00 -28.94 11.73
C ARG A 447 -18.47 -27.55 11.42
N ILE A 448 -17.23 -27.39 10.92
CA ILE A 448 -16.60 -26.11 10.62
C ILE A 448 -17.47 -25.18 9.74
N PRO A 449 -18.14 -25.64 8.67
CA PRO A 449 -18.95 -24.77 7.83
C PRO A 449 -20.11 -24.06 8.55
N ALA A 450 -20.61 -24.63 9.64
CA ALA A 450 -21.71 -24.06 10.43
C ALA A 450 -21.28 -22.97 11.42
N ILE A 451 -19.96 -22.81 11.63
CA ILE A 451 -19.39 -22.02 12.73
C ILE A 451 -18.90 -20.62 12.27
N LEU A 452 -18.80 -20.37 10.96
CA LEU A 452 -18.10 -19.20 10.41
C LEU A 452 -18.86 -17.87 10.39
N GLN A 453 -20.03 -17.78 11.00
CA GLN A 453 -20.76 -16.51 11.15
C GLN A 453 -20.35 -15.80 12.44
N ASP A 454 -19.24 -15.08 12.41
CA ASP A 454 -18.86 -14.17 13.49
C ASP A 454 -19.10 -12.72 13.03
N ASN A 455 -19.92 -11.98 13.79
CA ASN A 455 -20.26 -10.58 13.53
C ASN A 455 -19.44 -9.60 14.38
N THR A 456 -18.31 -10.04 14.94
CA THR A 456 -17.43 -9.19 15.74
C THR A 456 -16.76 -8.14 14.84
N ASP A 457 -16.69 -6.90 15.31
CA ASP A 457 -15.98 -5.82 14.60
C ASP A 457 -14.47 -6.10 14.55
N ARG A 458 -14.02 -6.66 13.42
CA ARG A 458 -12.62 -7.00 13.17
C ARG A 458 -11.73 -5.78 12.92
N ASN A 459 -12.33 -4.62 12.65
CA ASN A 459 -11.58 -3.41 12.28
C ASN A 459 -10.71 -2.88 13.42
N ARG A 460 -11.13 -3.12 14.66
CA ARG A 460 -10.46 -2.66 15.88
C ARG A 460 -9.64 -3.74 16.58
N THR A 461 -9.56 -4.94 16.03
CA THR A 461 -8.88 -6.05 16.70
C THR A 461 -7.45 -6.24 16.22
N SER A 462 -7.27 -6.69 15.01
CA SER A 462 -5.98 -7.15 14.51
C SER A 462 -5.69 -6.66 13.10
N PRO A 463 -4.40 -6.38 12.77
CA PRO A 463 -4.01 -5.98 11.42
C PRO A 463 -4.10 -7.09 10.38
N PHE A 464 -4.22 -8.35 10.82
CA PHE A 464 -4.39 -9.52 9.96
C PHE A 464 -5.67 -10.26 10.39
N ALA A 465 -6.70 -10.26 9.54
CA ALA A 465 -8.02 -10.76 9.90
C ALA A 465 -8.50 -11.84 8.93
N PHE A 466 -8.99 -12.97 9.46
CA PHE A 466 -9.69 -13.97 8.67
C PHE A 466 -11.13 -13.53 8.40
N THR A 467 -11.56 -13.58 7.14
CA THR A 467 -12.89 -13.10 6.71
C THR A 467 -13.76 -14.21 6.11
N GLY A 468 -13.50 -15.47 6.48
CA GLY A 468 -14.29 -16.63 6.09
C GLY A 468 -13.76 -17.44 4.91
N ASN A 469 -13.06 -16.82 3.98
CA ASN A 469 -12.43 -17.48 2.84
C ASN A 469 -11.11 -16.83 2.37
N ARG A 470 -10.60 -15.86 3.12
CA ARG A 470 -9.37 -15.13 2.85
C ARG A 470 -8.86 -14.46 4.12
N PHE A 471 -7.62 -14.02 4.08
CA PHE A 471 -7.06 -13.13 5.10
C PHE A 471 -6.96 -11.71 4.56
N GLU A 472 -7.40 -10.76 5.34
CA GLU A 472 -7.31 -9.33 5.07
C GLU A 472 -6.12 -8.75 5.85
N PHE A 473 -5.09 -8.30 5.13
CA PHE A 473 -3.98 -7.58 5.72
C PHE A 473 -4.21 -6.07 5.61
N ARG A 474 -4.61 -5.47 6.73
CA ARG A 474 -5.14 -4.09 6.83
C ARG A 474 -4.08 -3.03 7.06
N ALA A 475 -2.87 -3.45 7.37
CA ALA A 475 -1.81 -2.56 7.83
C ALA A 475 -1.00 -1.91 6.69
N ALA A 476 -1.21 -2.30 5.43
CA ALA A 476 -0.57 -1.64 4.29
C ALA A 476 -1.12 -0.22 4.07
N GLY A 477 -0.23 0.71 3.74
CA GLY A 477 -0.58 2.11 3.49
C GLY A 477 -1.14 2.34 2.08
N SER A 478 -1.97 3.36 1.92
CA SER A 478 -2.63 3.69 0.64
C SER A 478 -1.66 4.06 -0.48
N SER A 479 -0.49 4.62 -0.17
CA SER A 479 0.54 4.95 -1.16
C SER A 479 1.46 3.77 -1.53
N ALA A 480 1.42 2.67 -0.75
CA ALA A 480 2.34 1.56 -0.91
C ALA A 480 2.04 0.74 -2.19
N ASN A 481 3.08 0.10 -2.73
CA ASN A 481 2.94 -0.97 -3.71
C ASN A 481 2.50 -2.25 -2.99
N CYS A 482 1.41 -2.90 -3.43
CA CYS A 482 0.93 -4.15 -2.86
C CYS A 482 2.00 -5.25 -2.84
N ALA A 483 2.92 -5.23 -3.80
CA ALA A 483 4.00 -6.21 -3.87
C ALA A 483 4.87 -6.22 -2.61
N ALA A 484 5.04 -5.09 -1.91
CA ALA A 484 5.87 -5.06 -0.70
C ALA A 484 5.37 -6.05 0.37
N SER A 485 4.07 -6.03 0.68
CA SER A 485 3.46 -6.99 1.60
C SER A 485 3.28 -8.39 1.00
N MET A 486 2.93 -8.47 -0.29
CA MET A 486 2.69 -9.76 -0.96
C MET A 486 3.97 -10.59 -1.12
N ILE A 487 5.12 -9.97 -1.36
CA ILE A 487 6.43 -10.64 -1.36
C ILE A 487 6.65 -11.34 -0.02
N VAL A 488 6.47 -10.60 1.07
CA VAL A 488 6.74 -11.12 2.42
C VAL A 488 5.74 -12.19 2.82
N ILE A 489 4.42 -11.96 2.62
CA ILE A 489 3.38 -12.94 2.97
C ILE A 489 3.59 -14.26 2.23
N ASN A 490 3.82 -14.22 0.91
CA ASN A 490 3.98 -15.43 0.11
C ASN A 490 5.32 -16.13 0.38
N ALA A 491 6.42 -15.39 0.58
CA ALA A 491 7.71 -15.97 0.94
C ALA A 491 7.68 -16.63 2.34
N ALA A 492 7.11 -15.93 3.33
CA ALA A 492 6.98 -16.47 4.69
C ALA A 492 6.04 -17.67 4.75
N MET A 493 4.97 -17.66 3.96
CA MET A 493 4.07 -18.81 3.84
C MET A 493 4.75 -20.00 3.19
N ALA A 494 5.53 -19.78 2.12
CA ALA A 494 6.33 -20.83 1.49
C ALA A 494 7.32 -21.46 2.48
N HIS A 495 8.05 -20.62 3.21
CA HIS A 495 9.00 -21.05 4.23
C HIS A 495 8.33 -21.90 5.33
N GLN A 496 7.20 -21.42 5.86
CA GLN A 496 6.46 -22.12 6.90
C GLN A 496 5.89 -23.47 6.41
N LEU A 497 5.36 -23.53 5.18
CA LEU A 497 4.85 -24.77 4.60
C LEU A 497 5.98 -25.78 4.33
N ASN A 498 7.16 -25.32 3.91
CA ASN A 498 8.34 -26.17 3.74
C ASN A 498 8.78 -26.76 5.09
N GLU A 499 8.84 -25.96 6.16
CA GLU A 499 9.16 -26.45 7.50
C GLU A 499 8.12 -27.44 8.03
N PHE A 500 6.84 -27.12 7.85
CA PHE A 500 5.72 -27.99 8.26
C PHE A 500 5.79 -29.37 7.56
N LYS A 501 5.97 -29.34 6.24
CA LYS A 501 6.10 -30.57 5.45
C LYS A 501 7.34 -31.39 5.86
N ALA A 502 8.49 -30.72 6.05
CA ALA A 502 9.72 -31.39 6.46
C ALA A 502 9.60 -32.07 7.84
N GLN A 503 8.84 -31.50 8.79
CA GLN A 503 8.57 -32.13 10.08
C GLN A 503 7.74 -33.40 9.92
N ILE A 504 6.69 -33.37 9.08
CA ILE A 504 5.87 -34.55 8.77
C ILE A 504 6.72 -35.63 8.10
N ASP A 505 7.49 -35.28 7.09
CA ASP A 505 8.34 -36.23 6.35
C ASP A 505 9.37 -36.91 7.26
N ARG A 506 9.94 -36.19 8.23
CA ARG A 506 10.82 -36.76 9.25
C ARG A 506 10.12 -37.82 10.08
N LEU A 507 8.93 -37.50 10.61
CA LEU A 507 8.17 -38.45 11.43
C LEU A 507 7.75 -39.70 10.63
N VAL A 508 7.38 -39.51 9.37
CA VAL A 508 7.08 -40.64 8.47
C VAL A 508 8.32 -41.48 8.21
N SER A 509 9.49 -40.85 8.00
CA SER A 509 10.77 -41.58 7.82
C SER A 509 11.18 -42.35 9.08
N ASP A 510 10.79 -41.85 10.26
CA ASP A 510 10.98 -42.52 11.57
C ASP A 510 9.95 -43.63 11.82
N GLY A 511 9.08 -43.94 10.86
CA GLY A 511 8.12 -45.05 10.89
C GLY A 511 6.71 -44.73 11.36
N MET A 512 6.36 -43.42 11.49
CA MET A 512 4.99 -42.99 11.83
C MET A 512 4.12 -42.99 10.57
N GLU A 513 2.83 -43.34 10.72
CA GLU A 513 1.88 -43.17 9.61
C GLU A 513 1.69 -41.69 9.26
N GLN A 514 1.50 -41.38 7.98
CA GLN A 514 1.39 -39.99 7.49
C GLN A 514 0.27 -39.21 8.19
N GLU A 515 -0.88 -39.83 8.40
CA GLU A 515 -2.03 -39.19 9.09
C GLU A 515 -1.69 -38.89 10.56
N GLU A 516 -1.01 -39.78 11.25
CA GLU A 516 -0.58 -39.59 12.65
C GLU A 516 0.48 -38.49 12.74
N ALA A 517 1.44 -38.46 11.81
CA ALA A 517 2.45 -37.43 11.73
C ALA A 517 1.81 -36.05 11.47
N LEU A 518 0.83 -35.96 10.55
CA LEU A 518 0.08 -34.74 10.29
C LEU A 518 -0.64 -34.22 11.55
N TYR A 519 -1.38 -35.07 12.25
CA TYR A 519 -2.09 -34.66 13.48
C TYR A 519 -1.15 -34.18 14.57
N LYS A 520 -0.01 -34.84 14.74
CA LYS A 520 1.00 -34.46 15.72
C LYS A 520 1.58 -33.08 15.40
N VAL A 521 2.07 -32.88 14.18
CA VAL A 521 2.67 -31.60 13.76
C VAL A 521 1.63 -30.49 13.79
N LEU A 522 0.38 -30.77 13.41
CA LEU A 522 -0.71 -29.81 13.46
C LEU A 522 -0.99 -29.33 14.90
N LYS A 523 -1.09 -30.29 15.87
CA LYS A 523 -1.25 -29.97 17.30
C LYS A 523 -0.11 -29.09 17.81
N GLU A 524 1.13 -29.49 17.56
CA GLU A 524 2.32 -28.74 17.99
C GLU A 524 2.31 -27.32 17.40
N THR A 525 1.92 -27.16 16.14
CA THR A 525 1.85 -25.88 15.44
C THR A 525 0.74 -24.99 16.02
N ILE A 526 -0.45 -25.52 16.34
CA ILE A 526 -1.54 -24.77 16.97
C ILE A 526 -1.10 -24.23 18.34
N ILE A 527 -0.48 -25.08 19.17
CA ILE A 527 0.00 -24.69 20.51
C ILE A 527 1.09 -23.61 20.40
N ALA A 528 2.05 -23.79 19.52
CA ALA A 528 3.16 -22.87 19.36
C ALA A 528 2.73 -21.49 18.81
N SER A 529 1.66 -21.43 18.02
CA SER A 529 1.13 -20.20 17.44
C SER A 529 -0.03 -19.56 18.20
N GLN A 530 -0.45 -20.09 19.35
CA GLN A 530 -1.62 -19.60 20.08
C GLN A 530 -1.52 -18.11 20.46
N ASN A 531 -0.32 -17.63 20.76
CA ASN A 531 -0.07 -16.26 21.21
C ASN A 531 -0.39 -15.19 20.16
N ILE A 532 -0.46 -15.54 18.86
CA ILE A 532 -0.75 -14.58 17.78
C ILE A 532 -2.24 -14.26 17.66
N ARG A 533 -3.13 -15.12 18.20
CA ARG A 533 -4.58 -14.95 18.11
C ARG A 533 -5.06 -13.85 19.05
N PHE A 534 -5.82 -12.90 18.53
CA PHE A 534 -6.38 -11.82 19.34
C PHE A 534 -7.76 -11.39 18.82
N GLU A 535 -8.70 -11.20 19.74
CA GLU A 535 -10.12 -10.90 19.46
C GLU A 535 -10.67 -9.76 20.33
N GLY A 536 -9.77 -9.01 20.98
CA GLY A 536 -10.11 -7.88 21.84
C GLY A 536 -9.96 -6.52 21.17
N ASP A 537 -9.96 -5.45 21.98
CA ASP A 537 -9.68 -4.10 21.54
C ASP A 537 -8.17 -3.87 21.32
N GLY A 538 -7.77 -3.78 20.07
CA GLY A 538 -6.37 -3.58 19.65
C GLY A 538 -5.79 -2.19 19.99
N TYR A 539 -6.61 -1.24 20.43
CA TYR A 539 -6.15 0.12 20.79
C TYR A 539 -5.87 0.28 22.28
N SER A 540 -6.31 -0.65 23.10
CA SER A 540 -6.17 -0.53 24.55
C SER A 540 -4.70 -0.62 25.00
N ASP A 541 -4.38 0.06 26.11
CA ASP A 541 -3.04 -0.05 26.71
C ASP A 541 -2.82 -1.43 27.32
N GLU A 542 -3.89 -2.07 27.81
CA GLU A 542 -3.88 -3.44 28.31
C GLU A 542 -3.45 -4.43 27.22
N TRP A 543 -3.86 -4.19 25.97
CA TRP A 543 -3.39 -5.00 24.84
C TRP A 543 -1.90 -4.86 24.59
N LYS A 544 -1.34 -3.66 24.70
CA LYS A 544 0.10 -3.47 24.54
C LYS A 544 0.90 -4.27 25.56
N ASP A 545 0.46 -4.25 26.83
CA ASP A 545 1.08 -5.01 27.90
C ASP A 545 0.91 -6.53 27.72
N GLU A 546 -0.25 -6.97 27.28
CA GLU A 546 -0.52 -8.38 27.00
C GLU A 546 0.27 -8.88 25.79
N ALA A 547 0.35 -8.11 24.72
CA ALA A 547 1.13 -8.42 23.53
C ALA A 547 2.61 -8.64 23.89
N ALA A 548 3.19 -7.74 24.71
CA ALA A 548 4.55 -7.90 25.20
C ALA A 548 4.74 -9.21 26.01
N ARG A 549 3.79 -9.56 26.88
CA ARG A 549 3.81 -10.84 27.63
C ARG A 549 3.69 -12.06 26.72
N ARG A 550 3.01 -11.94 25.57
CA ARG A 550 2.88 -12.99 24.56
C ARG A 550 4.08 -13.09 23.62
N GLY A 551 5.07 -12.19 23.75
CA GLY A 551 6.23 -12.11 22.87
C GLY A 551 5.94 -11.45 21.52
N LEU A 552 4.89 -10.63 21.45
CA LEU A 552 4.55 -9.84 20.25
C LEU A 552 5.24 -8.47 20.33
N THR A 553 5.79 -8.03 19.21
CA THR A 553 6.56 -6.79 19.13
C THR A 553 5.67 -5.60 18.81
N ASN A 554 6.00 -4.43 19.36
CA ASN A 554 5.37 -3.15 19.06
C ASN A 554 6.41 -2.16 18.54
N ILE A 555 6.76 -2.25 17.27
CA ILE A 555 7.79 -1.42 16.65
C ILE A 555 7.15 -0.15 16.10
N CYS A 556 7.40 0.98 16.78
CA CYS A 556 6.81 2.27 16.44
C CYS A 556 7.72 3.11 15.51
N HIS A 557 9.04 2.96 15.60
CA HIS A 557 10.00 3.75 14.84
C HIS A 557 10.25 3.17 13.45
N VAL A 558 10.24 4.04 12.44
CA VAL A 558 10.38 3.62 11.03
C VAL A 558 11.75 3.00 10.73
N PRO A 559 12.90 3.60 11.12
CA PRO A 559 14.20 3.00 10.84
C PRO A 559 14.39 1.65 11.54
N GLU A 560 13.88 1.51 12.76
CA GLU A 560 13.90 0.24 13.49
C GLU A 560 13.13 -0.86 12.75
N ALA A 561 11.92 -0.53 12.28
CA ALA A 561 11.11 -1.47 11.51
C ALA A 561 11.77 -1.88 10.18
N ILE A 562 12.42 -0.94 9.47
CA ILE A 562 13.18 -1.26 8.24
C ILE A 562 14.33 -2.22 8.55
N MET A 563 15.04 -2.02 9.66
CA MET A 563 16.17 -2.88 10.03
C MET A 563 15.75 -4.32 10.33
N LYS A 564 14.46 -4.59 10.57
CA LYS A 564 13.93 -5.96 10.74
C LYS A 564 14.05 -6.85 9.50
N PHE A 565 14.24 -6.29 8.32
CA PHE A 565 14.64 -7.06 7.15
C PHE A 565 15.99 -7.76 7.32
N ASN A 566 16.85 -7.23 8.19
CA ASN A 566 18.18 -7.78 8.44
C ASN A 566 18.22 -8.83 9.57
N ASP A 567 17.14 -9.05 10.29
CA ASP A 567 17.08 -10.05 11.36
C ASP A 567 17.31 -11.47 10.82
N PRO A 568 17.93 -12.37 11.59
CA PRO A 568 18.22 -13.74 11.15
C PRO A 568 17.01 -14.49 10.61
N GLN A 569 15.84 -14.34 11.24
CA GLN A 569 14.60 -14.97 10.78
C GLN A 569 14.17 -14.41 9.42
N SER A 570 14.20 -13.10 9.26
CA SER A 570 13.83 -12.43 7.99
C SER A 570 14.75 -12.87 6.85
N ARG A 571 16.06 -12.95 7.11
CA ARG A 571 17.06 -13.44 6.14
C ARG A 571 16.86 -14.92 5.79
N SER A 572 16.51 -15.75 6.78
CA SER A 572 16.18 -17.16 6.54
C SER A 572 15.01 -17.32 5.57
N VAL A 573 13.95 -16.49 5.72
CA VAL A 573 12.82 -16.49 4.82
C VAL A 573 13.20 -15.96 3.44
N LEU A 574 13.75 -14.76 3.37
CA LEU A 574 13.92 -14.04 2.10
C LEU A 574 15.07 -14.59 1.25
N ILE A 575 16.18 -14.96 1.87
CA ILE A 575 17.34 -15.53 1.20
C ILE A 575 17.21 -17.05 1.08
N GLY A 576 16.72 -17.73 2.13
CA GLY A 576 16.52 -19.18 2.13
C GLY A 576 15.55 -19.64 1.04
N GLU A 577 14.45 -18.93 0.84
CA GLU A 577 13.50 -19.19 -0.25
C GLU A 577 13.92 -18.55 -1.59
N LYS A 578 15.13 -17.96 -1.67
CA LYS A 578 15.71 -17.37 -2.90
C LYS A 578 14.89 -16.22 -3.49
N ILE A 579 14.17 -15.50 -2.66
CA ILE A 579 13.42 -14.31 -3.08
C ILE A 579 14.40 -13.18 -3.39
N PHE A 580 15.38 -12.98 -2.51
CA PHE A 580 16.50 -12.07 -2.67
C PHE A 580 17.83 -12.79 -2.53
N ASN A 581 18.86 -12.27 -3.17
CA ASN A 581 20.22 -12.51 -2.76
C ASN A 581 20.66 -11.47 -1.70
N GLU A 582 21.86 -11.64 -1.14
CA GLU A 582 22.40 -10.75 -0.10
C GLU A 582 22.44 -9.28 -0.55
N ASN A 583 22.90 -9.04 -1.77
CA ASN A 583 23.03 -7.70 -2.33
C ASN A 583 21.67 -7.04 -2.55
N GLU A 584 20.70 -7.79 -3.10
CA GLU A 584 19.32 -7.30 -3.32
C GLU A 584 18.65 -6.92 -2.02
N LEU A 585 18.79 -7.71 -0.96
CA LEU A 585 18.19 -7.41 0.35
C LEU A 585 18.84 -6.20 1.00
N ASN A 586 20.17 -6.12 1.00
CA ASN A 586 20.88 -4.97 1.54
C ASN A 586 20.55 -3.68 0.78
N CYS A 587 20.44 -3.74 -0.56
CA CYS A 587 20.02 -2.64 -1.39
C CYS A 587 18.64 -2.10 -0.98
N ARG A 588 17.67 -2.99 -0.73
CA ARG A 588 16.32 -2.58 -0.32
C ARG A 588 16.31 -1.89 1.02
N ILE A 589 17.06 -2.40 2.00
CA ILE A 589 17.21 -1.76 3.31
C ILE A 589 17.75 -0.33 3.14
N GLU A 590 18.84 -0.17 2.38
CA GLU A 590 19.43 1.14 2.11
C GLU A 590 18.45 2.10 1.42
N VAL A 591 17.72 1.61 0.39
CA VAL A 591 16.73 2.41 -0.34
C VAL A 591 15.59 2.85 0.56
N GLU A 592 15.04 1.97 1.41
CA GLU A 592 13.93 2.32 2.31
C GLU A 592 14.38 3.31 3.39
N LEU A 593 15.58 3.17 3.95
CA LEU A 593 16.15 4.14 4.88
C LEU A 593 16.39 5.51 4.21
N GLU A 594 16.87 5.52 2.96
CA GLU A 594 17.05 6.74 2.18
C GLU A 594 15.72 7.43 1.88
N LYS A 595 14.70 6.67 1.45
CA LYS A 595 13.33 7.19 1.20
C LYS A 595 12.76 7.83 2.46
N PHE A 596 12.86 7.15 3.60
CA PHE A 596 12.43 7.70 4.89
C PHE A 596 13.13 9.01 5.21
N THR A 597 14.47 9.02 5.15
CA THR A 597 15.28 10.21 5.43
C THR A 597 14.91 11.38 4.54
N LYS A 598 14.74 11.14 3.23
CA LYS A 598 14.36 12.17 2.26
C LYS A 598 12.97 12.73 2.52
N LYS A 599 11.97 11.87 2.82
CA LYS A 599 10.61 12.31 3.13
C LYS A 599 10.59 13.22 4.36
N VAL A 600 11.23 12.84 5.47
CA VAL A 600 11.32 13.69 6.68
C VAL A 600 12.12 14.97 6.38
N GLN A 601 13.18 14.89 5.59
CA GLN A 601 13.94 16.07 5.17
C GLN A 601 13.09 17.07 4.38
N ILE A 602 12.30 16.59 3.42
CA ILE A 602 11.41 17.44 2.62
C ILE A 602 10.37 18.10 3.54
N GLU A 603 9.68 17.32 4.38
CA GLU A 603 8.68 17.83 5.34
C GLU A 603 9.27 18.90 6.25
N SER A 604 10.46 18.67 6.83
CA SER A 604 11.11 19.62 7.72
C SER A 604 11.50 20.94 7.03
N ARG A 605 11.90 20.86 5.75
CA ARG A 605 12.23 22.06 4.98
C ARG A 605 10.98 22.85 4.60
N VAL A 606 9.93 22.16 4.17
CA VAL A 606 8.66 22.78 3.78
C VAL A 606 7.99 23.44 4.99
N LEU A 607 7.94 22.74 6.12
CA LEU A 607 7.37 23.30 7.35
C LEU A 607 8.16 24.51 7.84
N GLY A 608 9.49 24.44 7.82
CA GLY A 608 10.36 25.56 8.21
C GLY A 608 10.16 26.79 7.33
N ASP A 609 10.07 26.60 5.99
CA ASP A 609 9.80 27.68 5.06
C ASP A 609 8.43 28.32 5.29
N LEU A 610 7.37 27.51 5.39
CA LEU A 610 6.02 28.01 5.65
C LEU A 610 5.90 28.73 6.98
N ALA A 611 6.52 28.19 8.03
CA ALA A 611 6.50 28.78 9.35
C ALA A 611 7.13 30.19 9.36
N ILE A 612 8.32 30.33 8.79
CA ILE A 612 9.11 31.56 8.82
C ILE A 612 8.62 32.58 7.79
N ASN A 613 8.28 32.16 6.58
CA ASN A 613 7.98 33.09 5.47
C ASN A 613 6.50 33.40 5.32
N HIS A 614 5.60 32.63 5.97
CA HIS A 614 4.16 32.83 5.83
C HIS A 614 3.48 33.02 7.19
N ILE A 615 3.66 32.13 8.15
CA ILE A 615 2.93 32.17 9.42
C ILE A 615 3.45 33.27 10.33
N VAL A 616 4.75 33.31 10.59
CA VAL A 616 5.34 34.35 11.46
C VAL A 616 5.05 35.78 10.95
N PRO A 617 5.22 36.12 9.67
CA PRO A 617 4.84 37.44 9.16
C PRO A 617 3.36 37.76 9.33
N THR A 618 2.47 36.79 9.13
CA THR A 618 1.02 36.97 9.33
C THR A 618 0.69 37.23 10.81
N ALA A 619 1.31 36.50 11.71
CA ALA A 619 1.16 36.71 13.15
C ALA A 619 1.62 38.10 13.57
N VAL A 620 2.75 38.59 13.04
CA VAL A 620 3.24 39.96 13.30
C VAL A 620 2.27 41.03 12.76
N ILE A 621 1.69 40.82 11.59
CA ILE A 621 0.68 41.74 11.03
C ILE A 621 -0.53 41.82 11.96
N TYR A 622 -1.04 40.68 12.44
CA TYR A 622 -2.17 40.68 13.36
C TYR A 622 -1.82 41.30 14.71
N GLN A 623 -0.63 41.02 15.24
CA GLN A 623 -0.14 41.66 16.48
C GLN A 623 -0.07 43.17 16.34
N ASN A 624 0.35 43.71 15.20
CA ASN A 624 0.39 45.14 14.94
C ASN A 624 -1.03 45.76 14.97
N ARG A 625 -2.07 45.08 14.39
CA ARG A 625 -3.46 45.52 14.45
C ARG A 625 -3.94 45.61 15.92
N LEU A 626 -3.62 44.61 16.74
CA LEU A 626 -3.95 44.58 18.16
C LEU A 626 -3.24 45.72 18.94
N LEU A 627 -1.95 45.95 18.67
CA LEU A 627 -1.18 47.01 19.30
C LEU A 627 -1.69 48.42 18.92
N GLU A 628 -2.11 48.63 17.67
CA GLU A 628 -2.71 49.87 17.21
C GLU A 628 -4.03 50.11 17.91
N ASN A 629 -4.89 49.11 18.05
CA ASN A 629 -6.13 49.20 18.81
C ASN A 629 -5.89 49.52 20.29
N LEU A 630 -4.92 48.88 20.94
CA LEU A 630 -4.54 49.15 22.30
C LEU A 630 -4.05 50.58 22.49
N ARG A 631 -3.27 51.14 21.55
CA ARG A 631 -2.86 52.56 21.58
C ARG A 631 -4.04 53.51 21.49
N GLY A 632 -4.95 53.28 20.55
CA GLY A 632 -6.15 54.13 20.38
C GLY A 632 -7.06 54.11 21.61
N LEU A 633 -7.25 52.97 22.24
CA LEU A 633 -8.05 52.86 23.49
C LEU A 633 -7.38 53.60 24.65
N LYS A 634 -6.05 53.55 24.76
CA LYS A 634 -5.31 54.26 25.79
C LYS A 634 -5.41 55.78 25.69
N GLU A 635 -5.64 56.33 24.48
CA GLU A 635 -5.77 57.76 24.24
C GLU A 635 -7.18 58.29 24.64
N ILE A 636 -8.21 57.43 24.68
CA ILE A 636 -9.60 57.82 24.86
C ILE A 636 -10.09 57.55 26.28
N PHE A 637 -9.66 56.46 26.92
CA PHE A 637 -10.21 56.00 28.21
C PHE A 637 -9.25 56.32 29.38
N SER A 638 -9.80 56.40 30.59
CA SER A 638 -9.03 56.52 31.83
C SER A 638 -8.09 55.27 32.01
N THR A 639 -7.09 55.39 32.83
CA THR A 639 -6.14 54.26 33.08
C THR A 639 -6.89 53.04 33.63
N GLU A 640 -7.84 53.22 34.52
CA GLU A 640 -8.61 52.13 35.13
C GLU A 640 -9.50 51.43 34.10
N GLU A 641 -10.28 52.17 33.33
CA GLU A 641 -11.11 51.64 32.25
C GLU A 641 -10.24 50.94 31.17
N TYR A 642 -9.13 51.53 30.80
CA TYR A 642 -8.18 50.96 29.84
C TYR A 642 -7.62 49.60 30.30
N GLU A 643 -7.20 49.48 31.56
CA GLU A 643 -6.68 48.21 32.10
C GLU A 643 -7.77 47.13 32.12
N GLU A 644 -8.99 47.46 32.56
CA GLU A 644 -10.12 46.53 32.57
C GLU A 644 -10.50 46.06 31.15
N MET A 645 -10.63 47.00 30.19
CA MET A 645 -11.10 46.72 28.83
C MET A 645 -10.08 46.02 27.94
N THR A 646 -8.80 46.03 28.31
CA THR A 646 -7.71 45.59 27.45
C THR A 646 -6.89 44.41 27.98
N ALA A 647 -7.22 43.89 29.16
CA ALA A 647 -6.49 42.81 29.79
C ALA A 647 -6.34 41.56 28.87
N ASP A 648 -7.46 41.11 28.28
CA ASP A 648 -7.56 40.01 27.35
C ASP A 648 -6.71 40.22 26.10
N ARG A 649 -6.74 41.41 25.50
CA ARG A 649 -5.94 41.74 24.29
C ARG A 649 -4.45 41.82 24.57
N LYS A 650 -4.06 42.31 25.74
CA LYS A 650 -2.66 42.31 26.16
C LYS A 650 -2.14 40.90 26.34
N ASP A 651 -2.94 40.00 26.88
CA ASP A 651 -2.60 38.61 27.04
C ASP A 651 -2.49 37.90 25.67
N LEU A 652 -3.41 38.17 24.74
CA LEU A 652 -3.33 37.67 23.36
C LEU A 652 -2.07 38.17 22.64
N VAL A 653 -1.69 39.44 22.77
CA VAL A 653 -0.44 39.97 22.20
C VAL A 653 0.79 39.24 22.77
N ARG A 654 0.82 38.96 24.08
CA ARG A 654 1.90 38.20 24.73
C ARG A 654 1.96 36.75 24.22
N GLU A 655 0.80 36.11 24.08
CA GLU A 655 0.71 34.73 23.61
C GLU A 655 1.17 34.61 22.15
N ILE A 656 0.73 35.50 21.26
CA ILE A 656 1.21 35.53 19.87
C ILE A 656 2.73 35.71 19.84
N GLN A 657 3.29 36.65 20.66
CA GLN A 657 4.74 36.86 20.71
C GLN A 657 5.47 35.62 21.20
N ARG A 658 4.97 34.93 22.22
CA ARG A 658 5.53 33.71 22.76
C ARG A 658 5.59 32.63 21.68
N ARG A 659 4.49 32.43 20.93
CA ARG A 659 4.42 31.42 19.86
C ARG A 659 5.35 31.77 18.71
N ILE A 660 5.47 33.04 18.32
CA ILE A 660 6.45 33.48 17.30
C ILE A 660 7.88 33.10 17.71
N LEU A 661 8.26 33.34 18.97
CA LEU A 661 9.59 33.00 19.47
C LEU A 661 9.82 31.48 19.50
N SER A 662 8.83 30.71 19.97
CA SER A 662 8.88 29.25 19.99
C SER A 662 9.03 28.66 18.59
N ILE A 663 8.22 29.12 17.62
CA ILE A 663 8.33 28.70 16.23
C ILE A 663 9.71 28.98 15.64
N LYS A 664 10.21 30.19 15.81
CA LYS A 664 11.54 30.58 15.28
C LYS A 664 12.65 29.76 15.91
N LYS A 665 12.60 29.49 17.21
CA LYS A 665 13.57 28.65 17.91
C LYS A 665 13.49 27.20 17.41
N ALA A 666 12.31 26.60 17.39
CA ALA A 666 12.14 25.21 16.97
C ALA A 666 12.54 24.99 15.49
N VAL A 667 12.27 25.94 14.59
CA VAL A 667 12.74 25.89 13.19
C VAL A 667 14.25 25.98 13.10
N HIS A 668 14.90 26.84 13.93
CA HIS A 668 16.35 26.92 14.00
C HIS A 668 16.95 25.60 14.49
N ASP A 669 16.48 25.08 15.61
CA ASP A 669 16.98 23.86 16.24
C ASP A 669 16.78 22.64 15.32
N MET A 670 15.61 22.51 14.67
CA MET A 670 15.33 21.51 13.63
C MET A 670 16.32 21.60 12.47
N THR A 671 16.67 22.82 12.04
CA THR A 671 17.61 23.03 10.94
C THR A 671 19.02 22.59 11.31
N GLU A 672 19.47 22.91 12.53
CA GLU A 672 20.78 22.47 13.03
C GLU A 672 20.83 20.95 13.22
N ALA A 673 19.78 20.33 13.80
CA ALA A 673 19.67 18.87 13.92
C ALA A 673 19.77 18.19 12.54
N ARG A 674 19.09 18.73 11.53
CA ARG A 674 19.16 18.22 10.15
C ARG A 674 20.56 18.36 9.54
N LYS A 675 21.27 19.46 9.78
CA LYS A 675 22.65 19.62 9.31
C LYS A 675 23.56 18.56 9.93
N VAL A 676 23.43 18.31 11.23
CA VAL A 676 24.20 17.28 11.93
C VAL A 676 23.88 15.90 11.33
N ALA A 677 22.61 15.55 11.18
CA ALA A 677 22.18 14.27 10.60
C ALA A 677 22.74 14.06 9.19
N ASN A 678 22.76 15.10 8.34
CA ASN A 678 23.26 15.01 6.98
C ASN A 678 24.77 14.72 6.89
N HIS A 679 25.55 15.05 7.90
CA HIS A 679 27.01 14.79 7.93
C HIS A 679 27.37 13.37 8.41
N LEU A 680 26.41 12.59 8.89
CA LEU A 680 26.64 11.20 9.28
C LEU A 680 27.00 10.34 8.05
N GLY A 681 27.93 9.40 8.24
CA GLY A 681 28.49 8.62 7.14
C GLY A 681 27.58 7.47 6.68
N SER A 682 26.84 6.87 7.61
CA SER A 682 25.99 5.70 7.35
C SER A 682 24.53 6.12 7.14
N GLN A 683 23.85 5.49 6.18
CA GLN A 683 22.43 5.73 5.94
C GLN A 683 21.57 5.30 7.14
N VAL A 684 21.97 4.25 7.85
CA VAL A 684 21.32 3.80 9.08
C VAL A 684 21.39 4.89 10.15
N GLU A 685 22.60 5.37 10.49
CA GLU A 685 22.79 6.44 11.50
C GLU A 685 22.01 7.70 11.12
N LYS A 686 22.01 8.04 9.84
CA LYS A 686 21.28 9.19 9.30
C LYS A 686 19.78 9.04 9.53
N ALA A 687 19.20 7.90 9.20
CA ALA A 687 17.77 7.63 9.35
C ALA A 687 17.35 7.67 10.83
N PHE A 688 18.12 7.05 11.73
CA PHE A 688 17.84 7.12 13.17
C PHE A 688 17.96 8.56 13.70
N SER A 689 18.96 9.32 13.27
CA SER A 689 19.10 10.73 13.66
C SER A 689 17.93 11.59 13.16
N TYR A 690 17.41 11.33 11.97
CA TYR A 690 16.21 12.00 11.47
C TYR A 690 14.95 11.65 12.27
N GLU A 691 14.78 10.38 12.64
CA GLU A 691 13.65 9.93 13.47
C GLU A 691 13.67 10.57 14.86
N GLU A 692 14.82 10.52 15.54
CA GLU A 692 14.95 10.91 16.95
C GLU A 692 15.13 12.42 17.15
N LYS A 693 15.84 13.11 16.25
CA LYS A 693 16.31 14.48 16.45
C LYS A 693 15.70 15.51 15.52
N VAL A 694 15.14 15.11 14.38
CA VAL A 694 14.52 16.04 13.42
C VAL A 694 13.00 15.95 13.45
N ARG A 695 12.45 14.75 13.39
CA ARG A 695 11.00 14.51 13.30
C ARG A 695 10.20 15.10 14.47
N PRO A 696 10.64 15.07 15.73
CA PRO A 696 9.87 15.65 16.84
C PRO A 696 9.57 17.15 16.68
N TYR A 697 10.46 17.92 16.05
CA TYR A 697 10.21 19.33 15.79
C TYR A 697 9.04 19.59 14.84
N LEU A 698 8.68 18.63 13.98
CA LEU A 698 7.51 18.80 13.09
C LEU A 698 6.23 18.97 13.89
N GLU A 699 6.05 18.18 14.94
CA GLU A 699 4.87 18.29 15.81
C GLU A 699 4.95 19.51 16.73
N GLU A 700 6.11 19.85 17.27
CA GLU A 700 6.31 21.03 18.10
C GLU A 700 5.98 22.33 17.36
N ILE A 701 6.51 22.48 16.13
CA ILE A 701 6.24 23.66 15.30
C ILE A 701 4.76 23.71 14.92
N ARG A 702 4.19 22.57 14.56
CA ARG A 702 2.77 22.44 14.20
C ARG A 702 1.85 22.89 15.32
N GLU A 703 2.10 22.45 16.56
CA GLU A 703 1.27 22.82 17.73
C GLU A 703 1.16 24.34 17.90
N HIS A 704 2.27 25.05 17.76
CA HIS A 704 2.28 26.51 17.85
C HIS A 704 1.55 27.17 16.68
N ILE A 705 1.68 26.64 15.46
CA ILE A 705 1.03 27.17 14.28
C ILE A 705 -0.49 26.92 14.33
N ASP A 706 -0.91 25.71 14.70
CA ASP A 706 -2.33 25.33 14.77
C ASP A 706 -3.06 26.16 15.84
N SER A 707 -2.38 26.53 16.92
CA SER A 707 -2.93 27.47 17.92
C SER A 707 -3.03 28.89 17.36
N LEU A 708 -2.04 29.39 16.63
CA LEU A 708 -2.12 30.69 15.96
C LEU A 708 -3.25 30.76 14.93
N GLU A 709 -3.58 29.64 14.29
CA GLU A 709 -4.71 29.56 13.33
C GLU A 709 -6.06 29.87 13.94
N LEU A 710 -6.23 29.60 15.25
CA LEU A 710 -7.45 29.92 16.01
C LEU A 710 -7.52 31.36 16.46
N GLU A 711 -6.36 31.99 16.70
CA GLU A 711 -6.27 33.33 17.30
C GLU A 711 -6.21 34.44 16.26
N ILE A 712 -5.57 34.16 15.08
CA ILE A 712 -5.35 35.17 14.06
C ILE A 712 -6.63 35.38 13.22
N ASP A 713 -6.87 36.64 12.87
CA ASP A 713 -7.94 37.06 11.99
C ASP A 713 -7.97 36.23 10.69
N ASP A 714 -9.15 35.64 10.44
CA ASP A 714 -9.39 34.75 9.32
C ASP A 714 -9.14 35.40 7.95
N GLU A 715 -9.33 36.72 7.83
CA GLU A 715 -9.14 37.47 6.60
C GLU A 715 -7.64 37.53 6.18
N ILE A 716 -6.72 37.44 7.16
CA ILE A 716 -5.29 37.51 6.89
C ILE A 716 -4.60 36.14 6.97
N TRP A 717 -5.29 35.12 7.47
CA TRP A 717 -4.71 33.77 7.52
C TRP A 717 -4.35 33.28 6.10
N PRO A 718 -3.09 32.85 5.86
CA PRO A 718 -2.58 32.75 4.50
C PRO A 718 -2.95 31.47 3.76
N LEU A 719 -3.34 30.41 4.46
CA LEU A 719 -3.53 29.07 3.90
C LEU A 719 -4.98 28.58 4.04
N PRO A 720 -5.48 27.75 3.09
CA PRO A 720 -6.76 27.05 3.27
C PRO A 720 -6.80 26.24 4.57
N LYS A 721 -7.89 26.38 5.32
CA LYS A 721 -8.14 25.67 6.58
C LYS A 721 -8.76 24.29 6.34
N TYR A 722 -8.72 23.41 7.33
CA TYR A 722 -9.31 22.06 7.22
C TYR A 722 -10.80 22.09 6.84
N ARG A 723 -11.58 23.06 7.37
CA ARG A 723 -12.99 23.23 6.98
C ARG A 723 -13.18 23.46 5.48
N GLU A 724 -12.22 24.08 4.82
CA GLU A 724 -12.26 24.36 3.38
C GLU A 724 -11.79 23.17 2.56
N LEU A 725 -10.75 22.46 3.04
CA LEU A 725 -10.18 21.29 2.37
C LEU A 725 -11.08 20.06 2.44
N LEU A 726 -11.78 19.87 3.56
CA LEU A 726 -12.51 18.62 3.85
C LEU A 726 -14.02 18.73 3.60
N PHE A 727 -14.61 19.91 3.70
CA PHE A 727 -16.08 20.06 3.66
C PHE A 727 -16.61 20.83 2.46
N THR A 728 -15.74 21.36 1.60
CA THR A 728 -16.16 22.04 0.37
C THR A 728 -16.03 21.09 -0.82
N LYS A 729 -17.16 20.72 -1.43
CA LYS A 729 -17.28 19.66 -2.45
C LYS A 729 -17.74 20.18 -3.80
#